data_c55c14d8f7b4156251993d550dd4738f
#
_entry.id   c55c14d8f7b4156251993d550dd4738f
#
_cell.length_a   1.000
_cell.length_b   1.000
_cell.length_c   1.000
_cell.angle_alpha   90.00
_cell.angle_beta   90.00
_cell.angle_gamma   90.00
#
_symmetry.space_group_name_H-M   'P 1'
#
loop_
_entity.id
_entity.type
_entity.pdbx_description
1 polymer ?
#
loop_
_entity_poly.entity_id
_entity_poly.type
_entity_poly.pdbx_seq_one_letter_code
_entity_poly.pdbx_strand_id
1 'polypeptide(L)'
;MDAIYTALKTTNAEEQQKFLAQLLDIQTGGKTDKQPIENLDRLIGELLTDEEWEELFQKAIREHETPTSQDTGETEPRAFHGEIGVSTGVTTLYNDGDIHLAVTGTSDLTAENIKSERGDVYLDVQSGSILAAGDGPHITGENIRLNASGSIGTQDKPIITEQVKEAPGVVVNVLPGSQKVHGEISLDAQGQKRFVWTMDVDLVYDWVRLDDLSAAKRLDANAQNGSIYVTEQTGNMGLGSLTAADHVSVQAPGILADTRTPEQKAAGTPNIQGTTGTLHSTDAQIGTEQAPITVKITDHLTASAEENVNLKSQEDLYVTADTQNGKLNIDGDQNLTVDNTAASANGSGDMPVGTVTAGSTAELRAVGDILGAEDRPLVSADQIILSAGGSIGSPEDPLRVDTASGNTGSGTLTATAKDRIDLEEITGDLTIDRVVSGTDTVLTAPGSMTDANGNATAEAADSQKKANDAKNLSDAAQAESSVRDQYASALEQTAAQKQALAAQAQKKLDEAQKKLQDTLAADPQADVTDLQNQLENLRKLRDAHKAVADQARKNAEDQRALADAAAQKAQKLLNEAQKAQTDADKALENARNTPPSVQTGGDLTLNAGGSIGEEDNALDTQVGGKTNLKSGGNVNLSEQGDMHLGEVQNPEKAELRLDSTGGITSDSVLGGSHLEANALGGSLDVQTDVDGISGTAAENITVNNAGDLEMGDLTANGLVNVKAGGHLTAGTVPEGTANITAGTLHLTAGTGSSIGQEEHHLVVDTDRVSAKGVEVYLDFLKDVIIDHIQGDRVDIDVNGGVGAGDGVPEHITAGTLELDALGDIGSEKRPLIIRVPGDVHINSRFGSIFVRNIYSVAMQARFGNIVSDRDFRFMPYGFARLRPETLAGETLTLKEVWGTRSVTITGQRLEEIQGDVLYIWALEADGITLTHSLRHLHLNRATIQSMTSQGYRWLLFRVGNSLVLIHLEALSDGDYLITLDPENQEIPLSAELNEPPLTVPSEEIFSAALTAPLDRP
;
A
#
# COMPACT_ATOMS: atom_id res chain seq x y z
N MET A 1 -28.48 20.21 -55.34
CA MET A 1 -29.30 19.58 -54.30
C MET A 1 -30.60 19.05 -54.89
N ASP A 2 -31.48 19.88 -55.37
CA ASP A 2 -32.78 19.44 -56.04
C ASP A 2 -32.60 18.48 -57.19
N ALA A 3 -31.54 18.60 -57.99
CA ALA A 3 -31.23 17.70 -59.10
C ALA A 3 -30.81 16.32 -58.68
N ILE A 4 -30.07 16.23 -57.58
CA ILE A 4 -29.63 14.94 -56.95
C ILE A 4 -30.85 14.26 -56.29
N TYR A 5 -31.68 15.02 -55.61
CA TYR A 5 -32.88 14.53 -54.95
C TYR A 5 -33.92 14.05 -56.00
N THR A 6 -33.99 14.71 -57.09
CA THR A 6 -34.92 14.36 -58.24
C THR A 6 -34.39 13.12 -58.96
N ALA A 7 -33.09 12.98 -59.16
CA ALA A 7 -32.49 11.82 -59.81
C ALA A 7 -32.56 10.52 -58.96
N LEU A 8 -32.43 10.63 -57.65
CA LEU A 8 -32.56 9.48 -56.74
C LEU A 8 -34.04 9.04 -56.57
N LYS A 9 -35.01 9.89 -56.81
CA LYS A 9 -36.44 9.55 -56.69
C LYS A 9 -37.07 9.09 -58.01
N THR A 10 -36.37 9.14 -59.14
CA THR A 10 -36.88 8.60 -60.40
C THR A 10 -36.75 7.06 -60.39
N THR A 11 -37.84 6.39 -60.71
CA THR A 11 -37.94 4.94 -60.76
C THR A 11 -37.26 4.27 -61.98
N ASN A 12 -36.31 4.95 -62.62
CA ASN A 12 -35.63 4.44 -63.80
C ASN A 12 -34.17 4.12 -63.51
N ALA A 13 -33.86 2.83 -63.30
CA ALA A 13 -32.55 2.32 -62.99
C ALA A 13 -31.43 2.74 -63.95
N GLU A 14 -31.77 2.97 -65.26
CA GLU A 14 -30.82 3.36 -66.24
C GLU A 14 -30.41 4.87 -66.13
N GLU A 15 -31.30 5.71 -65.67
CA GLU A 15 -31.01 7.12 -65.36
C GLU A 15 -30.24 7.28 -64.00
N GLN A 16 -30.54 6.45 -63.05
CA GLN A 16 -29.75 6.38 -61.75
C GLN A 16 -28.30 5.94 -62.00
N GLN A 17 -28.11 4.94 -62.91
CA GLN A 17 -26.75 4.50 -63.26
C GLN A 17 -26.01 5.56 -64.08
N LYS A 18 -26.68 6.27 -64.99
CA LYS A 18 -26.07 7.38 -65.76
C LYS A 18 -25.69 8.53 -64.87
N PHE A 19 -26.54 8.85 -63.88
CA PHE A 19 -26.28 9.92 -62.96
C PHE A 19 -25.13 9.58 -61.97
N LEU A 20 -25.09 8.39 -61.47
CA LEU A 20 -23.95 7.90 -60.64
C LEU A 20 -22.66 7.87 -61.48
N ALA A 21 -22.70 7.46 -62.70
CA ALA A 21 -21.56 7.49 -63.63
C ALA A 21 -21.08 8.91 -63.89
N GLN A 22 -21.99 9.88 -64.00
CA GLN A 22 -21.66 11.33 -64.21
C GLN A 22 -21.06 11.94 -62.90
N LEU A 23 -21.54 11.55 -61.73
CA LEU A 23 -20.97 11.98 -60.45
C LEU A 23 -19.54 11.42 -60.26
N LEU A 24 -19.31 10.19 -60.68
CA LEU A 24 -17.99 9.54 -60.68
C LEU A 24 -17.05 10.16 -61.74
N ASP A 25 -17.55 10.53 -62.91
CA ASP A 25 -16.77 11.19 -63.97
C ASP A 25 -16.30 12.60 -63.57
N ILE A 26 -17.09 13.31 -62.78
CA ILE A 26 -16.71 14.60 -62.17
C ILE A 26 -15.59 14.45 -61.13
N GLN A 27 -15.53 13.36 -60.47
CA GLN A 27 -14.47 13.07 -59.44
C GLN A 27 -13.17 12.53 -60.08
N THR A 28 -13.24 11.81 -61.19
CA THR A 28 -12.07 11.21 -61.84
C THR A 28 -11.35 12.16 -62.82
N GLY A 29 -11.89 13.36 -63.04
CA GLY A 29 -11.34 14.46 -63.87
C GLY A 29 -10.20 15.24 -63.28
N GLY A 30 -9.16 14.60 -62.86
CA GLY A 30 -7.79 15.12 -62.59
C GLY A 30 -7.56 16.04 -61.44
N LYS A 31 -6.70 15.59 -60.55
CA LYS A 31 -5.87 16.26 -59.53
C LYS A 31 -6.50 16.55 -58.18
N THR A 32 -6.03 15.76 -57.24
CA THR A 32 -5.66 16.12 -55.86
C THR A 32 -6.38 17.30 -55.20
N ASP A 33 -7.52 17.03 -54.51
CA ASP A 33 -7.86 17.67 -53.26
C ASP A 33 -8.91 16.84 -52.50
N LYS A 34 -8.58 16.54 -51.22
CA LYS A 34 -9.36 15.64 -50.35
C LYS A 34 -10.66 16.25 -49.77
N GLN A 35 -11.01 17.45 -50.15
CA GLN A 35 -12.17 18.18 -49.58
C GLN A 35 -13.58 17.87 -50.18
N PRO A 36 -13.75 17.36 -51.39
CA PRO A 36 -15.09 17.06 -51.91
C PRO A 36 -15.81 15.88 -51.25
N ILE A 37 -15.07 14.93 -50.62
CA ILE A 37 -15.62 13.68 -50.13
C ILE A 37 -16.32 13.86 -48.76
N GLU A 38 -15.79 14.69 -47.88
CA GLU A 38 -16.43 14.99 -46.59
C GLU A 38 -17.82 15.63 -46.67
N ASN A 39 -18.09 16.29 -47.77
CA ASN A 39 -19.40 16.89 -48.02
C ASN A 39 -20.43 15.89 -48.61
N LEU A 40 -19.99 14.80 -49.22
CA LEU A 40 -20.87 13.79 -49.78
C LEU A 40 -21.43 12.86 -48.71
N ASP A 41 -20.59 12.42 -47.79
CA ASP A 41 -21.01 11.59 -46.63
C ASP A 41 -22.03 12.31 -45.73
N ARG A 42 -21.81 13.57 -45.49
CA ARG A 42 -22.77 14.41 -44.75
C ARG A 42 -24.11 14.59 -45.50
N LEU A 43 -24.08 14.67 -46.79
CA LEU A 43 -25.24 14.87 -47.64
C LEU A 43 -26.09 13.60 -47.80
N ILE A 44 -25.45 12.43 -47.83
CA ILE A 44 -26.15 11.14 -47.88
C ILE A 44 -26.81 10.85 -46.52
N GLY A 45 -26.13 11.08 -45.39
CA GLY A 45 -26.69 10.90 -44.05
C GLY A 45 -27.78 11.91 -43.66
N GLU A 46 -27.84 13.09 -44.33
CA GLU A 46 -28.92 14.09 -44.14
C GLU A 46 -30.16 13.82 -45.06
N LEU A 47 -30.03 12.98 -46.10
CA LEU A 47 -31.04 12.82 -47.15
C LEU A 47 -31.81 11.50 -47.11
N LEU A 48 -31.28 10.46 -46.44
CA LEU A 48 -31.91 9.16 -46.34
C LEU A 48 -31.82 8.68 -44.87
N THR A 49 -32.92 8.14 -44.36
CA THR A 49 -32.91 7.42 -43.11
C THR A 49 -32.27 6.03 -43.32
N ASP A 50 -31.74 5.44 -42.24
CA ASP A 50 -31.17 4.09 -42.29
C ASP A 50 -32.17 3.06 -42.85
N GLU A 51 -33.48 3.22 -42.65
CA GLU A 51 -34.55 2.37 -43.17
C GLU A 51 -34.74 2.58 -44.67
N GLU A 52 -34.67 3.80 -45.20
CA GLU A 52 -34.80 4.11 -46.62
C GLU A 52 -33.60 3.63 -47.41
N TRP A 53 -32.41 3.65 -46.82
CA TRP A 53 -31.19 3.11 -47.39
C TRP A 53 -31.23 1.58 -47.44
N GLU A 54 -31.66 0.91 -46.41
CA GLU A 54 -31.83 -0.54 -46.34
C GLU A 54 -32.90 -1.01 -47.38
N GLU A 55 -34.01 -0.28 -47.53
CA GLU A 55 -35.06 -0.61 -48.48
C GLU A 55 -34.59 -0.48 -49.94
N LEU A 56 -33.77 0.53 -50.27
CA LEU A 56 -33.14 0.72 -51.57
C LEU A 56 -32.13 -0.38 -51.86
N PHE A 57 -31.36 -0.78 -50.87
CA PHE A 57 -30.36 -1.82 -50.97
C PHE A 57 -31.01 -3.21 -51.18
N GLN A 58 -32.04 -3.52 -50.39
CA GLN A 58 -32.82 -4.77 -50.58
C GLN A 58 -33.60 -4.82 -51.86
N LYS A 59 -33.99 -3.66 -52.41
CA LYS A 59 -34.63 -3.59 -53.71
C LYS A 59 -33.64 -3.82 -54.84
N ALA A 60 -32.42 -3.30 -54.77
CA ALA A 60 -31.34 -3.52 -55.73
C ALA A 60 -30.94 -5.01 -55.80
N ILE A 61 -30.90 -5.70 -54.64
CA ILE A 61 -30.64 -7.14 -54.53
C ILE A 61 -31.77 -7.92 -55.25
N ARG A 62 -33.04 -7.61 -54.93
CA ARG A 62 -34.20 -8.30 -55.52
C ARG A 62 -34.34 -8.09 -57.00
N GLU A 63 -33.95 -6.95 -57.57
CA GLU A 63 -34.04 -6.68 -59.02
C GLU A 63 -32.89 -7.35 -59.83
N HIS A 64 -31.83 -7.76 -59.14
CA HIS A 64 -30.74 -8.56 -59.74
C HIS A 64 -30.98 -10.08 -59.63
N GLU A 65 -31.88 -10.53 -58.75
CA GLU A 65 -32.23 -11.93 -58.55
C GLU A 65 -33.33 -12.47 -59.54
N THR A 66 -33.80 -11.69 -60.48
CA THR A 66 -34.69 -12.20 -61.52
C THR A 66 -33.88 -12.76 -62.68
N PRO A 67 -33.71 -14.04 -62.83
CA PRO A 67 -33.14 -14.62 -64.07
C PRO A 67 -34.10 -14.35 -65.20
N THR A 68 -33.69 -13.65 -66.21
CA THR A 68 -34.28 -13.76 -67.47
C THR A 68 -34.08 -15.20 -68.01
N SER A 69 -35.08 -16.02 -67.78
CA SER A 69 -35.15 -17.33 -68.42
C SER A 69 -35.17 -17.17 -69.97
N GLN A 70 -33.98 -17.26 -70.52
CA GLN A 70 -33.94 -17.77 -71.93
C GLN A 70 -33.92 -19.29 -71.84
N ASP A 71 -35.02 -19.87 -72.26
CA ASP A 71 -35.23 -21.30 -72.54
C ASP A 71 -34.10 -21.84 -73.39
N THR A 72 -32.98 -22.27 -72.81
CA THR A 72 -32.06 -23.22 -73.37
C THR A 72 -32.53 -24.54 -72.82
N GLY A 73 -33.04 -25.40 -73.68
CA GLY A 73 -33.58 -26.74 -73.30
C GLY A 73 -32.62 -27.67 -72.61
N GLU A 74 -32.17 -27.23 -71.42
CA GLU A 74 -31.45 -28.07 -70.43
C GLU A 74 -32.49 -28.82 -69.64
N THR A 75 -32.55 -30.11 -69.81
CA THR A 75 -33.30 -31.08 -69.02
C THR A 75 -32.78 -30.98 -67.61
N GLU A 76 -33.67 -30.83 -66.59
CA GLU A 76 -33.27 -30.89 -65.19
C GLU A 76 -32.41 -32.12 -64.96
N PRO A 77 -31.28 -31.99 -64.14
CA PRO A 77 -30.41 -33.13 -63.94
C PRO A 77 -31.17 -34.23 -63.21
N ARG A 78 -31.10 -35.43 -63.75
CA ARG A 78 -31.79 -36.62 -63.20
C ARG A 78 -31.03 -37.17 -62.02
N ALA A 79 -31.70 -37.31 -60.87
CA ALA A 79 -31.13 -37.98 -59.72
C ALA A 79 -30.85 -39.45 -59.99
N PHE A 80 -29.71 -39.96 -59.46
CA PHE A 80 -29.36 -41.38 -59.43
C PHE A 80 -29.73 -41.98 -58.07
N HIS A 81 -30.51 -43.03 -58.04
CA HIS A 81 -30.84 -43.79 -56.85
C HIS A 81 -30.37 -45.25 -57.04
N GLY A 82 -29.41 -45.70 -56.25
CA GLY A 82 -28.82 -47.02 -56.27
C GLY A 82 -28.81 -47.72 -54.90
N GLU A 83 -28.92 -49.03 -54.92
CA GLU A 83 -28.78 -49.92 -53.77
C GLU A 83 -27.78 -51.03 -54.05
N ILE A 84 -26.79 -51.20 -53.11
CA ILE A 84 -25.77 -52.24 -53.25
C ILE A 84 -25.95 -53.17 -52.05
N GLY A 85 -26.28 -54.45 -52.33
CA GLY A 85 -26.42 -55.47 -51.30
C GLY A 85 -25.08 -55.84 -50.64
N VAL A 86 -24.01 -56.00 -51.42
CA VAL A 86 -22.65 -56.30 -50.91
C VAL A 86 -21.65 -55.63 -51.86
N SER A 87 -20.81 -54.76 -51.39
CA SER A 87 -19.70 -54.19 -52.14
C SER A 87 -18.45 -55.06 -52.01
N THR A 88 -17.94 -55.58 -53.11
CA THR A 88 -16.73 -56.44 -53.13
C THR A 88 -15.54 -55.77 -53.84
N GLY A 89 -15.66 -54.49 -54.20
CA GLY A 89 -14.67 -53.78 -54.98
C GLY A 89 -14.78 -52.27 -54.82
N VAL A 90 -14.03 -51.58 -55.64
CA VAL A 90 -14.00 -50.12 -55.73
C VAL A 90 -15.24 -49.58 -56.42
N THR A 91 -15.85 -48.53 -55.89
CA THR A 91 -17.07 -47.92 -56.43
C THR A 91 -16.69 -46.60 -57.13
N THR A 92 -17.02 -46.56 -58.42
CA THR A 92 -16.97 -45.35 -59.25
C THR A 92 -18.34 -45.04 -59.82
N LEU A 93 -18.82 -43.82 -59.62
CA LEU A 93 -20.14 -43.41 -60.08
C LEU A 93 -20.12 -41.94 -60.57
N TYR A 94 -20.70 -41.71 -61.71
CA TYR A 94 -20.83 -40.38 -62.26
C TYR A 94 -22.28 -40.05 -62.60
N ASN A 95 -22.75 -38.89 -62.16
CA ASN A 95 -24.08 -38.39 -62.49
C ASN A 95 -24.03 -36.86 -62.64
N ASP A 96 -24.95 -36.29 -63.44
CA ASP A 96 -25.10 -34.85 -63.62
C ASP A 96 -25.97 -34.22 -62.53
N GLY A 97 -26.90 -34.97 -61.94
CA GLY A 97 -27.74 -34.61 -60.81
C GLY A 97 -27.42 -35.38 -59.52
N ASP A 98 -28.36 -35.43 -58.60
CA ASP A 98 -28.17 -36.07 -57.27
C ASP A 98 -27.76 -37.52 -57.39
N ILE A 99 -26.93 -37.98 -56.48
CA ILE A 99 -26.56 -39.40 -56.33
C ILE A 99 -27.03 -39.86 -54.93
N HIS A 100 -27.89 -40.87 -54.93
CA HIS A 100 -28.32 -41.56 -53.71
C HIS A 100 -27.87 -43.03 -53.82
N LEU A 101 -26.91 -43.46 -53.03
CA LEU A 101 -26.39 -44.81 -52.97
C LEU A 101 -26.51 -45.41 -51.57
N ALA A 102 -27.21 -46.55 -51.45
CA ALA A 102 -27.32 -47.29 -50.22
C ALA A 102 -26.58 -48.61 -50.32
N VAL A 103 -25.80 -48.96 -49.26
CA VAL A 103 -25.21 -50.27 -49.04
C VAL A 103 -26.00 -50.95 -47.94
N THR A 104 -26.86 -51.93 -48.29
CA THR A 104 -27.78 -52.54 -47.34
C THR A 104 -27.29 -53.89 -46.78
N GLY A 105 -26.14 -54.40 -47.26
CA GLY A 105 -25.44 -55.56 -46.77
C GLY A 105 -24.38 -55.26 -45.73
N THR A 106 -23.64 -56.31 -45.29
CA THR A 106 -22.59 -56.21 -44.27
C THR A 106 -21.20 -55.93 -44.83
N SER A 107 -21.06 -55.06 -45.83
CA SER A 107 -19.79 -54.75 -46.49
C SER A 107 -19.49 -53.26 -46.41
N ASP A 108 -18.22 -52.96 -46.51
CA ASP A 108 -17.75 -51.57 -46.64
C ASP A 108 -18.05 -51.07 -48.07
N LEU A 109 -18.24 -49.74 -48.23
CA LEU A 109 -18.25 -49.05 -49.49
C LEU A 109 -16.84 -48.49 -49.73
N THR A 110 -16.14 -48.97 -50.75
CA THR A 110 -14.84 -48.42 -51.11
C THR A 110 -15.02 -47.44 -52.30
N ALA A 111 -15.00 -46.17 -51.97
CA ALA A 111 -15.15 -45.05 -52.89
C ALA A 111 -13.82 -44.72 -53.62
N GLU A 112 -13.85 -44.69 -54.94
CA GLU A 112 -12.74 -44.26 -55.79
C GLU A 112 -13.05 -42.93 -56.48
N ASN A 113 -14.22 -42.81 -57.12
CA ASN A 113 -14.68 -41.59 -57.77
C ASN A 113 -16.22 -41.63 -57.90
N ILE A 114 -16.88 -41.05 -56.91
CA ILE A 114 -18.34 -40.86 -56.92
C ILE A 114 -18.60 -39.36 -57.15
N LYS A 115 -19.03 -38.99 -58.34
CA LYS A 115 -19.12 -37.62 -58.75
C LYS A 115 -20.50 -37.24 -59.27
N SER A 116 -21.10 -36.21 -58.62
CA SER A 116 -22.17 -35.39 -59.18
C SER A 116 -21.60 -34.05 -59.67
N GLU A 117 -22.01 -33.62 -60.91
CA GLU A 117 -21.53 -32.33 -61.44
C GLU A 117 -22.35 -31.11 -60.92
N ARG A 118 -23.65 -31.31 -60.66
CA ARG A 118 -24.60 -30.24 -60.34
C ARG A 118 -25.62 -30.70 -59.28
N GLY A 119 -25.35 -31.67 -58.49
CA GLY A 119 -26.28 -32.19 -57.51
C GLY A 119 -25.60 -32.72 -56.24
N ASP A 120 -26.41 -33.18 -55.32
CA ASP A 120 -26.01 -33.72 -54.02
C ASP A 120 -25.54 -35.20 -54.11
N VAL A 121 -24.67 -35.57 -53.15
CA VAL A 121 -24.24 -36.95 -53.00
C VAL A 121 -24.65 -37.48 -51.65
N TYR A 122 -25.49 -38.54 -51.63
CA TYR A 122 -25.96 -39.24 -50.39
C TYR A 122 -25.47 -40.69 -50.44
N LEU A 123 -24.57 -41.02 -49.47
CA LEU A 123 -24.06 -42.37 -49.31
C LEU A 123 -24.53 -42.90 -47.94
N ASP A 124 -25.19 -44.08 -47.93
CA ASP A 124 -25.68 -44.73 -46.72
C ASP A 124 -25.19 -46.17 -46.63
N VAL A 125 -24.31 -46.48 -45.69
CA VAL A 125 -23.71 -47.80 -45.47
C VAL A 125 -24.19 -48.37 -44.14
N GLN A 126 -25.22 -49.22 -44.19
CA GLN A 126 -25.94 -49.65 -42.98
C GLN A 126 -25.15 -50.56 -42.02
N SER A 127 -24.16 -51.34 -42.52
CA SER A 127 -23.40 -52.28 -41.70
C SER A 127 -21.89 -52.31 -42.03
N GLY A 128 -21.27 -51.18 -42.38
CA GLY A 128 -19.88 -51.13 -42.76
C GLY A 128 -19.32 -49.70 -42.72
N SER A 129 -18.16 -49.50 -43.30
CA SER A 129 -17.42 -48.24 -43.40
C SER A 129 -17.48 -47.67 -44.78
N ILE A 130 -17.29 -46.37 -44.96
CA ILE A 130 -16.99 -45.74 -46.23
C ILE A 130 -15.46 -45.53 -46.28
N LEU A 131 -14.80 -46.24 -47.24
CA LEU A 131 -13.36 -46.28 -47.36
C LEU A 131 -12.91 -45.63 -48.67
N ALA A 132 -11.70 -45.04 -48.64
CA ALA A 132 -11.08 -44.38 -49.79
C ALA A 132 -10.26 -45.36 -50.62
N ALA A 133 -10.35 -45.24 -52.01
CA ALA A 133 -9.47 -45.94 -52.96
C ALA A 133 -8.89 -44.92 -53.98
N GLY A 134 -7.60 -45.07 -54.28
CA GLY A 134 -6.93 -44.15 -55.22
C GLY A 134 -6.39 -42.91 -54.54
N ASP A 135 -6.02 -41.90 -55.31
CA ASP A 135 -5.32 -40.65 -54.81
C ASP A 135 -6.07 -39.37 -55.23
N GLY A 136 -7.27 -39.46 -55.84
CA GLY A 136 -8.05 -38.29 -56.31
C GLY A 136 -9.23 -37.99 -55.43
N PRO A 137 -10.08 -37.04 -55.79
CA PRO A 137 -11.32 -36.83 -55.06
C PRO A 137 -12.17 -38.08 -55.15
N HIS A 138 -12.51 -38.66 -54.01
CA HIS A 138 -13.31 -39.85 -53.88
C HIS A 138 -14.79 -39.56 -54.02
N ILE A 139 -15.20 -38.33 -53.60
CA ILE A 139 -16.59 -37.90 -53.64
C ILE A 139 -16.64 -36.40 -54.04
N THR A 140 -17.40 -36.13 -55.12
CA THR A 140 -17.62 -34.75 -55.64
C THR A 140 -19.11 -34.46 -55.74
N GLY A 141 -19.58 -33.35 -55.14
CA GLY A 141 -20.98 -32.92 -55.17
C GLY A 141 -21.21 -31.57 -54.51
N GLU A 142 -22.42 -31.00 -54.66
CA GLU A 142 -22.75 -29.72 -54.00
C GLU A 142 -22.90 -29.91 -52.50
N ASN A 143 -23.84 -30.75 -52.06
CA ASN A 143 -23.96 -31.18 -50.67
C ASN A 143 -23.60 -32.66 -50.59
N ILE A 144 -22.74 -32.99 -49.65
CA ILE A 144 -22.28 -34.35 -49.47
C ILE A 144 -22.80 -34.87 -48.12
N ARG A 145 -23.53 -35.97 -48.10
CA ARG A 145 -24.02 -36.63 -46.92
C ARG A 145 -23.48 -38.05 -46.85
N LEU A 146 -22.75 -38.36 -45.83
CA LEU A 146 -22.10 -39.64 -45.55
C LEU A 146 -22.66 -40.23 -44.26
N ASN A 147 -23.24 -41.44 -44.35
CA ASN A 147 -23.71 -42.17 -43.20
C ASN A 147 -23.11 -43.58 -43.20
N ALA A 148 -22.49 -43.99 -42.12
CA ALA A 148 -21.90 -45.30 -41.96
C ALA A 148 -22.08 -45.85 -40.54
N SER A 149 -22.29 -47.16 -40.39
CA SER A 149 -22.25 -47.77 -39.08
C SER A 149 -20.81 -47.88 -38.55
N GLY A 150 -19.82 -48.00 -39.42
CA GLY A 150 -18.38 -47.97 -39.14
C GLY A 150 -17.77 -46.61 -39.32
N SER A 151 -16.51 -46.54 -39.74
CA SER A 151 -15.77 -45.31 -39.99
C SER A 151 -16.01 -44.74 -41.37
N ILE A 152 -15.77 -43.42 -41.52
CA ILE A 152 -15.71 -42.71 -42.80
C ILE A 152 -14.28 -42.27 -43.04
N GLY A 153 -13.60 -42.90 -43.98
CA GLY A 153 -12.16 -42.81 -44.18
C GLY A 153 -11.35 -43.49 -43.10
N THR A 154 -10.03 -43.36 -43.18
CA THR A 154 -9.07 -43.75 -42.15
C THR A 154 -8.02 -42.67 -42.02
N GLN A 155 -7.26 -42.66 -40.92
CA GLN A 155 -6.20 -41.69 -40.69
C GLN A 155 -5.14 -41.69 -41.81
N ASP A 156 -4.79 -42.89 -42.33
CA ASP A 156 -3.81 -43.01 -43.44
C ASP A 156 -4.41 -42.75 -44.80
N LYS A 157 -5.74 -42.94 -44.93
CA LYS A 157 -6.49 -42.68 -46.16
C LYS A 157 -7.84 -42.02 -45.85
N PRO A 158 -7.84 -40.67 -45.69
CA PRO A 158 -9.08 -39.92 -45.50
C PRO A 158 -9.93 -39.97 -46.80
N ILE A 159 -11.24 -39.79 -46.69
CA ILE A 159 -12.10 -39.51 -47.84
C ILE A 159 -11.73 -38.10 -48.34
N ILE A 160 -11.26 -37.99 -49.58
CA ILE A 160 -11.02 -36.75 -50.25
C ILE A 160 -12.32 -36.30 -50.91
N THR A 161 -12.86 -35.17 -50.52
CA THR A 161 -14.02 -34.55 -51.11
C THR A 161 -13.64 -33.39 -52.00
N GLU A 162 -14.48 -33.05 -52.96
CA GLU A 162 -14.44 -31.87 -53.78
C GLU A 162 -15.87 -31.31 -53.91
N GLN A 163 -16.06 -30.13 -53.27
CA GLN A 163 -17.36 -29.44 -53.38
C GLN A 163 -17.40 -28.64 -54.66
N VAL A 164 -18.46 -28.84 -55.48
CA VAL A 164 -18.62 -28.17 -56.78
C VAL A 164 -18.76 -26.66 -56.58
N LYS A 165 -18.04 -25.88 -57.39
CA LYS A 165 -18.05 -24.43 -57.27
C LYS A 165 -19.12 -23.82 -58.15
N GLU A 166 -20.02 -23.02 -57.61
CA GLU A 166 -20.86 -22.11 -58.39
C GLU A 166 -20.07 -20.87 -58.89
N ALA A 167 -20.58 -20.17 -59.91
CA ALA A 167 -19.93 -18.98 -60.41
C ALA A 167 -19.99 -17.81 -59.41
N PRO A 168 -18.89 -17.06 -59.24
CA PRO A 168 -18.71 -16.15 -58.12
C PRO A 168 -19.66 -14.94 -58.09
N GLY A 169 -20.36 -14.74 -57.01
CA GLY A 169 -21.06 -13.52 -56.62
C GLY A 169 -20.24 -12.70 -55.58
N VAL A 170 -20.31 -11.40 -55.62
CA VAL A 170 -19.64 -10.51 -54.64
C VAL A 170 -20.70 -9.80 -53.79
N VAL A 171 -20.68 -10.03 -52.49
CA VAL A 171 -21.49 -9.28 -51.51
C VAL A 171 -20.57 -8.42 -50.64
N VAL A 172 -20.92 -7.15 -50.49
CA VAL A 172 -20.17 -6.20 -49.65
C VAL A 172 -20.95 -6.03 -48.36
N ASN A 173 -20.41 -6.47 -47.24
CA ASN A 173 -20.94 -6.15 -45.92
C ASN A 173 -20.36 -4.82 -45.43
N VAL A 174 -21.22 -3.82 -45.25
CA VAL A 174 -20.85 -2.54 -44.61
C VAL A 174 -21.32 -2.56 -43.16
N LEU A 175 -20.37 -2.53 -42.25
CA LEU A 175 -20.69 -2.44 -40.80
C LEU A 175 -21.12 -1.00 -40.43
N PRO A 176 -22.18 -0.79 -39.66
CA PRO A 176 -22.61 0.54 -39.22
C PRO A 176 -21.56 1.18 -38.29
N GLY A 177 -21.10 2.37 -38.64
CA GLY A 177 -20.27 3.20 -37.77
C GLY A 177 -18.88 3.57 -38.31
N SER A 178 -18.48 3.13 -39.50
CA SER A 178 -17.18 3.47 -40.09
C SER A 178 -17.21 4.78 -40.87
N GLN A 179 -16.27 5.66 -40.60
CA GLN A 179 -16.35 7.08 -41.04
C GLN A 179 -15.84 7.42 -42.43
N LYS A 180 -15.15 6.57 -43.17
CA LYS A 180 -14.70 6.92 -44.57
C LYS A 180 -14.64 5.68 -45.45
N VAL A 181 -15.43 5.68 -46.50
CA VAL A 181 -15.45 4.63 -47.54
C VAL A 181 -14.96 5.23 -48.87
N HIS A 182 -13.84 4.70 -49.38
CA HIS A 182 -13.38 5.00 -50.74
C HIS A 182 -13.86 3.90 -51.70
N GLY A 183 -14.53 4.29 -52.78
CA GLY A 183 -14.92 3.35 -53.84
C GLY A 183 -13.98 3.46 -55.05
N GLU A 184 -13.41 2.35 -55.48
CA GLU A 184 -12.63 2.25 -56.68
C GLU A 184 -13.31 1.35 -57.71
N ILE A 185 -13.31 1.75 -58.98
CA ILE A 185 -13.85 0.92 -60.06
C ILE A 185 -12.67 0.15 -60.67
N SER A 186 -12.68 -1.15 -60.55
CA SER A 186 -11.74 -2.03 -61.26
C SER A 186 -12.45 -2.79 -62.38
N LEU A 187 -11.69 -3.32 -63.35
CA LEU A 187 -12.19 -4.22 -64.39
C LEU A 187 -11.77 -5.66 -64.02
N ASP A 188 -12.73 -6.58 -64.03
CA ASP A 188 -12.41 -7.99 -63.93
C ASP A 188 -11.71 -8.57 -65.16
N ALA A 189 -11.29 -9.81 -65.08
CA ALA A 189 -10.61 -10.48 -66.20
C ALA A 189 -11.48 -10.59 -67.48
N GLN A 190 -12.79 -10.38 -67.39
CA GLN A 190 -13.74 -10.36 -68.52
C GLN A 190 -14.07 -8.94 -68.95
N GLY A 191 -13.44 -7.90 -68.41
CA GLY A 191 -13.65 -6.49 -68.82
C GLY A 191 -14.92 -5.87 -68.18
N GLN A 192 -15.54 -6.50 -67.21
CA GLN A 192 -16.71 -5.91 -66.54
C GLN A 192 -16.27 -5.00 -65.38
N LYS A 193 -16.97 -3.87 -65.18
CA LYS A 193 -16.67 -2.92 -64.10
C LYS A 193 -17.15 -3.46 -62.76
N ARG A 194 -16.23 -3.55 -61.78
CA ARG A 194 -16.52 -3.91 -60.38
C ARG A 194 -16.25 -2.69 -59.50
N PHE A 195 -17.09 -2.47 -58.54
CA PHE A 195 -16.83 -1.53 -57.45
C PHE A 195 -16.09 -2.21 -56.34
N VAL A 196 -14.94 -1.67 -56.00
CA VAL A 196 -14.16 -2.09 -54.82
C VAL A 196 -14.20 -0.93 -53.83
N TRP A 197 -14.70 -1.18 -52.64
CA TRP A 197 -14.74 -0.20 -51.56
C TRP A 197 -13.56 -0.46 -50.63
N THR A 198 -12.75 0.53 -50.36
CA THR A 198 -11.73 0.50 -49.32
C THR A 198 -12.05 1.55 -48.28
N MET A 199 -11.93 1.21 -47.03
CA MET A 199 -12.07 2.17 -45.93
C MET A 199 -10.72 2.75 -45.58
N ASP A 200 -10.67 4.08 -45.44
CA ASP A 200 -9.47 4.81 -45.08
C ASP A 200 -9.43 5.02 -43.53
N VAL A 201 -9.33 3.94 -42.85
CA VAL A 201 -8.87 3.87 -41.44
C VAL A 201 -8.03 2.61 -41.40
N ASP A 202 -7.03 2.49 -40.62
CA ASP A 202 -6.12 1.34 -40.52
C ASP A 202 -6.80 -0.04 -40.25
N LEU A 203 -7.97 -0.23 -40.79
CA LEU A 203 -8.81 -1.41 -40.81
C LEU A 203 -8.87 -1.95 -42.19
N VAL A 204 -8.01 -2.90 -42.49
CA VAL A 204 -8.15 -3.74 -43.68
C VAL A 204 -9.34 -4.66 -43.44
N TYR A 205 -10.48 -4.41 -44.12
CA TYR A 205 -11.55 -5.40 -44.12
C TYR A 205 -11.14 -6.52 -45.03
N ASP A 206 -10.92 -7.71 -44.48
CA ASP A 206 -10.81 -8.89 -45.30
C ASP A 206 -12.10 -9.11 -46.11
N TRP A 207 -11.98 -9.13 -47.42
CA TRP A 207 -13.08 -9.44 -48.31
C TRP A 207 -13.42 -10.91 -48.16
N VAL A 208 -14.41 -11.22 -47.32
CA VAL A 208 -14.99 -12.57 -47.38
C VAL A 208 -15.74 -12.67 -48.69
N ARG A 209 -15.23 -13.50 -49.60
CA ARG A 209 -16.01 -13.93 -50.78
C ARG A 209 -17.18 -14.75 -50.28
N LEU A 210 -18.39 -14.21 -50.34
CA LEU A 210 -19.60 -14.93 -49.96
C LEU A 210 -19.94 -16.08 -50.94
N ASP A 211 -19.37 -16.04 -52.13
CA ASP A 211 -19.38 -17.16 -53.07
C ASP A 211 -18.67 -18.40 -52.50
N ASP A 212 -17.69 -18.22 -51.62
CA ASP A 212 -17.05 -19.34 -50.91
C ASP A 212 -17.88 -19.89 -49.74
N LEU A 213 -18.90 -19.16 -49.28
CA LEU A 213 -19.82 -19.51 -48.20
C LEU A 213 -21.23 -19.86 -48.68
N SER A 214 -21.41 -20.24 -49.95
CA SER A 214 -22.76 -20.55 -50.47
C SER A 214 -23.45 -21.63 -49.60
N ALA A 215 -24.70 -21.40 -49.22
CA ALA A 215 -25.49 -22.25 -48.34
C ALA A 215 -25.72 -23.67 -48.85
N ALA A 216 -25.44 -23.92 -50.15
CA ALA A 216 -25.65 -25.18 -50.78
C ALA A 216 -24.48 -26.18 -50.63
N LYS A 217 -23.27 -25.69 -50.32
CA LYS A 217 -22.07 -26.59 -50.24
C LYS A 217 -21.84 -27.05 -48.82
N ARG A 218 -22.30 -28.23 -48.51
CA ARG A 218 -22.30 -28.77 -47.16
C ARG A 218 -21.91 -30.23 -47.12
N LEU A 219 -21.06 -30.60 -46.15
CA LEU A 219 -20.75 -31.94 -45.76
C LEU A 219 -21.51 -32.33 -44.50
N ASP A 220 -22.38 -33.30 -44.52
CA ASP A 220 -22.91 -33.99 -43.37
C ASP A 220 -22.34 -35.42 -43.31
N ALA A 221 -21.82 -35.86 -42.16
CA ALA A 221 -21.27 -37.19 -42.03
C ALA A 221 -21.60 -37.79 -40.65
N ASN A 222 -21.95 -39.06 -40.62
CA ASN A 222 -22.28 -39.79 -39.40
C ASN A 222 -21.64 -41.18 -39.41
N ALA A 223 -20.71 -41.42 -38.47
CA ALA A 223 -20.06 -42.69 -38.24
C ALA A 223 -20.48 -43.22 -36.85
N GLN A 224 -21.47 -44.10 -36.81
CA GLN A 224 -22.14 -44.49 -35.56
C GLN A 224 -21.24 -45.21 -34.54
N ASN A 225 -20.26 -46.03 -35.00
CA ASN A 225 -19.36 -46.80 -34.12
C ASN A 225 -17.88 -46.61 -34.48
N GLY A 226 -17.51 -45.54 -35.16
CA GLY A 226 -16.15 -45.31 -35.67
C GLY A 226 -15.80 -43.86 -35.78
N SER A 227 -14.82 -43.57 -36.59
CA SER A 227 -14.22 -42.27 -36.80
C SER A 227 -14.54 -41.66 -38.17
N ILE A 228 -14.42 -40.37 -38.33
CA ILE A 228 -14.55 -39.62 -39.60
C ILE A 228 -13.19 -39.04 -39.94
N TYR A 229 -12.68 -39.33 -41.16
CA TYR A 229 -11.46 -38.72 -41.72
C TYR A 229 -11.82 -38.23 -43.14
N VAL A 230 -11.93 -36.90 -43.29
CA VAL A 230 -12.31 -36.25 -44.56
C VAL A 230 -11.36 -35.10 -44.86
N THR A 231 -10.94 -35.02 -46.09
CA THR A 231 -10.10 -33.97 -46.64
C THR A 231 -10.76 -33.35 -47.88
N GLU A 232 -10.91 -32.01 -47.92
CA GLU A 232 -11.31 -31.31 -49.14
C GLU A 232 -10.10 -31.15 -50.05
N GLN A 233 -10.27 -31.39 -51.36
CA GLN A 233 -9.15 -31.32 -52.29
C GLN A 233 -8.78 -29.90 -52.65
N THR A 234 -9.78 -29.04 -52.87
CA THR A 234 -9.55 -27.67 -53.30
C THR A 234 -10.55 -26.68 -52.72
N GLY A 235 -10.08 -25.53 -52.21
CA GLY A 235 -10.96 -24.46 -51.74
C GLY A 235 -11.54 -24.70 -50.36
N ASN A 236 -12.73 -24.17 -50.10
CA ASN A 236 -13.40 -24.16 -48.80
C ASN A 236 -14.24 -25.44 -48.60
N MET A 237 -14.39 -25.84 -47.36
CA MET A 237 -15.29 -26.95 -46.97
C MET A 237 -16.41 -26.41 -46.08
N GLY A 238 -17.65 -26.53 -46.56
CA GLY A 238 -18.85 -26.27 -45.75
C GLY A 238 -19.17 -27.47 -44.84
N LEU A 239 -19.20 -27.19 -43.54
CA LEU A 239 -19.48 -28.21 -42.50
C LEU A 239 -20.94 -28.10 -42.06
N GLY A 240 -21.73 -29.12 -42.34
CA GLY A 240 -23.04 -29.35 -41.76
C GLY A 240 -22.90 -29.93 -40.37
N SER A 241 -23.22 -31.22 -40.22
CA SER A 241 -23.02 -31.93 -38.94
C SER A 241 -22.21 -33.21 -39.18
N LEU A 242 -21.06 -33.32 -38.53
CA LEU A 242 -20.18 -34.48 -38.53
C LEU A 242 -20.22 -35.12 -37.14
N THR A 243 -20.74 -36.30 -37.04
CA THR A 243 -20.88 -37.04 -35.76
C THR A 243 -20.18 -38.38 -35.83
N ALA A 244 -19.25 -38.61 -34.93
CA ALA A 244 -18.53 -39.88 -34.79
C ALA A 244 -18.58 -40.39 -33.34
N ALA A 245 -18.46 -41.68 -33.15
CA ALA A 245 -18.30 -42.24 -31.82
C ALA A 245 -16.94 -41.95 -31.24
N ASP A 246 -15.88 -41.96 -32.08
CA ASP A 246 -14.48 -41.78 -31.61
C ASP A 246 -13.89 -40.45 -32.08
N HIS A 247 -13.35 -40.39 -33.29
CA HIS A 247 -12.57 -39.25 -33.77
C HIS A 247 -13.18 -38.58 -35.03
N VAL A 248 -13.15 -37.27 -35.11
CA VAL A 248 -13.49 -36.53 -36.31
C VAL A 248 -12.28 -35.74 -36.80
N SER A 249 -11.77 -36.05 -37.98
CA SER A 249 -10.70 -35.32 -38.64
C SER A 249 -11.18 -34.64 -39.90
N VAL A 250 -11.01 -33.36 -40.01
CA VAL A 250 -11.39 -32.53 -41.18
C VAL A 250 -10.22 -31.66 -41.60
N GLN A 251 -9.90 -31.72 -42.87
CA GLN A 251 -8.86 -30.88 -43.47
C GLN A 251 -9.34 -30.23 -44.78
N ALA A 252 -9.01 -28.97 -44.97
CA ALA A 252 -9.25 -28.25 -46.23
C ALA A 252 -8.13 -27.26 -46.54
N PRO A 253 -7.85 -26.99 -47.83
CA PRO A 253 -6.96 -25.89 -48.18
C PRO A 253 -7.57 -24.52 -47.78
N GLY A 254 -8.86 -24.34 -47.97
CA GLY A 254 -9.58 -23.09 -47.71
C GLY A 254 -10.32 -23.09 -46.35
N ILE A 255 -11.33 -22.24 -46.27
CA ILE A 255 -12.12 -22.02 -45.05
C ILE A 255 -12.90 -23.28 -44.67
N LEU A 256 -12.84 -23.71 -43.41
CA LEU A 256 -13.79 -24.60 -42.79
C LEU A 256 -14.99 -23.78 -42.33
N ALA A 257 -16.10 -23.80 -43.04
CA ALA A 257 -17.24 -22.91 -42.84
C ALA A 257 -18.43 -23.59 -42.17
N ASP A 258 -19.14 -22.92 -41.27
CA ASP A 258 -20.40 -23.41 -40.70
C ASP A 258 -21.54 -23.23 -41.73
N THR A 259 -21.96 -24.36 -42.35
CA THR A 259 -23.06 -24.43 -43.28
C THR A 259 -24.25 -25.24 -42.77
N ARG A 260 -24.41 -25.36 -41.45
CA ARG A 260 -25.57 -26.00 -40.83
C ARG A 260 -26.88 -25.35 -41.28
N THR A 261 -27.91 -26.16 -41.51
CA THR A 261 -29.24 -25.66 -41.81
C THR A 261 -29.83 -24.85 -40.65
N PRO A 262 -30.79 -23.95 -40.89
CA PRO A 262 -31.49 -23.25 -39.82
C PRO A 262 -32.10 -24.21 -38.78
N GLU A 263 -32.56 -25.37 -39.19
CA GLU A 263 -33.13 -26.41 -38.32
C GLU A 263 -32.04 -27.06 -37.45
N GLN A 264 -30.85 -27.35 -37.99
CA GLN A 264 -29.69 -27.84 -37.24
C GLN A 264 -29.20 -26.83 -36.20
N LYS A 265 -29.14 -25.56 -36.59
CA LYS A 265 -28.78 -24.46 -35.69
C LYS A 265 -29.82 -24.28 -34.55
N ALA A 266 -31.13 -24.32 -34.89
CA ALA A 266 -32.21 -24.23 -33.92
C ALA A 266 -32.26 -25.42 -32.95
N ALA A 267 -31.86 -26.61 -33.43
CA ALA A 267 -31.75 -27.82 -32.60
C ALA A 267 -30.48 -27.87 -31.73
N GLY A 268 -29.55 -26.89 -31.85
CA GLY A 268 -28.25 -26.91 -31.19
C GLY A 268 -27.32 -28.02 -31.69
N THR A 269 -27.57 -28.58 -32.91
CA THR A 269 -26.72 -29.63 -33.45
C THR A 269 -25.33 -29.10 -33.75
N PRO A 270 -24.24 -29.65 -33.22
CA PRO A 270 -22.89 -29.16 -33.49
C PRO A 270 -22.43 -29.45 -34.93
N ASN A 271 -21.45 -28.68 -35.45
CA ASN A 271 -20.77 -29.03 -36.70
C ASN A 271 -19.93 -30.30 -36.50
N ILE A 272 -19.28 -30.42 -35.37
CA ILE A 272 -18.36 -31.52 -35.04
C ILE A 272 -18.77 -32.16 -33.72
N GLN A 273 -18.97 -33.46 -33.70
CA GLN A 273 -19.23 -34.22 -32.47
C GLN A 273 -18.40 -35.49 -32.46
N GLY A 274 -17.67 -35.76 -31.37
CA GLY A 274 -16.86 -36.93 -31.18
C GLY A 274 -16.20 -37.01 -29.82
N THR A 275 -15.41 -38.04 -29.56
CA THR A 275 -14.54 -38.10 -28.37
C THR A 275 -13.34 -37.16 -28.57
N THR A 276 -12.67 -37.27 -29.71
CA THR A 276 -11.57 -36.38 -30.08
C THR A 276 -11.84 -35.76 -31.46
N GLY A 277 -11.13 -34.63 -31.78
CA GLY A 277 -11.28 -33.95 -33.05
C GLY A 277 -9.96 -33.39 -33.59
N THR A 278 -9.89 -33.25 -34.92
CA THR A 278 -8.83 -32.51 -35.62
C THR A 278 -9.45 -31.69 -36.73
N LEU A 279 -9.23 -30.37 -36.67
CA LEU A 279 -9.61 -29.41 -37.69
C LEU A 279 -8.35 -28.72 -38.24
N HIS A 280 -8.17 -28.75 -39.55
CA HIS A 280 -7.00 -28.17 -40.18
C HIS A 280 -7.37 -27.41 -41.46
N SER A 281 -7.05 -26.09 -41.50
CA SER A 281 -7.15 -25.24 -42.67
C SER A 281 -5.75 -24.82 -43.11
N THR A 282 -5.26 -25.24 -44.28
CA THR A 282 -3.85 -25.06 -44.63
C THR A 282 -3.53 -23.64 -45.16
N ASP A 283 -4.48 -22.91 -45.78
CA ASP A 283 -4.28 -21.63 -46.39
C ASP A 283 -5.34 -20.57 -46.01
N ALA A 284 -6.18 -20.85 -44.97
CA ALA A 284 -7.27 -19.96 -44.57
C ALA A 284 -7.64 -20.17 -43.09
N GLN A 285 -8.88 -19.85 -42.70
CA GLN A 285 -9.38 -19.88 -41.32
C GLN A 285 -10.37 -21.04 -41.05
N ILE A 286 -10.54 -21.31 -39.73
CA ILE A 286 -11.58 -22.23 -39.26
C ILE A 286 -12.73 -21.39 -38.70
N GLY A 287 -13.94 -21.53 -39.28
CA GLY A 287 -15.10 -20.70 -38.96
C GLY A 287 -14.88 -19.21 -39.30
N THR A 288 -15.85 -18.38 -38.96
CA THR A 288 -15.74 -16.92 -38.97
C THR A 288 -16.23 -16.38 -37.64
N GLU A 289 -15.92 -15.14 -37.29
CA GLU A 289 -16.43 -14.51 -36.07
C GLU A 289 -17.97 -14.52 -35.99
N GLN A 290 -18.64 -14.37 -37.14
CA GLN A 290 -20.09 -14.38 -37.22
C GLN A 290 -20.70 -15.78 -37.32
N ALA A 291 -19.90 -16.77 -37.75
CA ALA A 291 -20.30 -18.16 -37.90
C ALA A 291 -19.16 -19.10 -37.42
N PRO A 292 -18.87 -19.15 -36.12
CA PRO A 292 -17.84 -20.06 -35.59
C PRO A 292 -18.24 -21.52 -35.76
N ILE A 293 -17.27 -22.41 -35.88
CA ILE A 293 -17.52 -23.85 -35.92
C ILE A 293 -17.95 -24.31 -34.50
N THR A 294 -19.15 -24.82 -34.38
CA THR A 294 -19.68 -25.35 -33.13
C THR A 294 -19.21 -26.79 -32.93
N VAL A 295 -18.56 -27.04 -31.81
CA VAL A 295 -17.97 -28.34 -31.48
C VAL A 295 -18.61 -28.95 -30.24
N LYS A 296 -18.64 -30.26 -30.18
CA LYS A 296 -18.99 -31.08 -29.02
C LYS A 296 -18.00 -32.24 -28.94
N ILE A 297 -16.86 -31.95 -28.31
CA ILE A 297 -15.75 -32.89 -28.14
C ILE A 297 -15.58 -33.16 -26.65
N THR A 298 -15.54 -34.44 -26.28
CA THR A 298 -15.56 -34.81 -24.86
C THR A 298 -14.18 -35.06 -24.24
N ASP A 299 -13.11 -35.14 -25.07
CA ASP A 299 -11.75 -35.34 -24.60
C ASP A 299 -10.85 -34.19 -25.10
N HIS A 300 -10.42 -34.21 -26.36
CA HIS A 300 -9.46 -33.22 -26.90
C HIS A 300 -9.72 -32.87 -28.35
N LEU A 301 -9.68 -31.58 -28.68
CA LEU A 301 -9.72 -31.03 -30.04
C LEU A 301 -8.36 -30.43 -30.43
N THR A 302 -7.88 -30.76 -31.62
CA THR A 302 -6.78 -30.05 -32.25
C THR A 302 -7.32 -29.18 -33.38
N ALA A 303 -7.04 -27.89 -33.38
CA ALA A 303 -7.46 -26.96 -34.43
C ALA A 303 -6.26 -26.13 -34.89
N SER A 304 -5.95 -26.16 -36.20
CA SER A 304 -4.85 -25.37 -36.74
C SER A 304 -5.24 -24.70 -38.05
N ALA A 305 -4.84 -23.43 -38.20
CA ALA A 305 -5.17 -22.63 -39.38
C ALA A 305 -4.02 -21.71 -39.79
N GLU A 306 -3.94 -21.32 -41.05
CA GLU A 306 -3.05 -20.22 -41.48
C GLU A 306 -3.54 -18.88 -40.92
N GLU A 307 -4.87 -18.64 -40.95
CA GLU A 307 -5.51 -17.46 -40.41
C GLU A 307 -6.22 -17.74 -39.07
N ASN A 308 -7.43 -17.20 -38.88
CA ASN A 308 -8.13 -17.27 -37.59
C ASN A 308 -8.70 -18.64 -37.26
N VAL A 309 -8.75 -18.99 -36.03
CA VAL A 309 -9.52 -20.12 -35.47
C VAL A 309 -10.71 -19.58 -34.69
N ASN A 310 -11.94 -19.82 -35.21
CA ASN A 310 -13.18 -19.36 -34.60
C ASN A 310 -14.02 -20.60 -34.23
N LEU A 311 -14.11 -20.87 -32.91
CA LEU A 311 -14.80 -22.04 -32.36
C LEU A 311 -15.89 -21.64 -31.35
N LYS A 312 -16.91 -22.49 -31.23
CA LYS A 312 -17.93 -22.41 -30.19
C LYS A 312 -18.22 -23.76 -29.58
N SER A 313 -18.30 -23.82 -28.25
CA SER A 313 -18.68 -25.04 -27.50
C SER A 313 -19.78 -24.74 -26.49
N GLN A 314 -20.73 -25.65 -26.33
CA GLN A 314 -21.78 -25.59 -25.30
C GLN A 314 -21.46 -26.43 -24.05
N GLU A 315 -20.37 -27.17 -24.10
CA GLU A 315 -19.88 -28.04 -23.02
C GLU A 315 -18.42 -27.70 -22.73
N ASP A 316 -17.84 -28.33 -21.71
CA ASP A 316 -16.40 -28.18 -21.45
C ASP A 316 -15.61 -28.48 -22.73
N LEU A 317 -14.59 -27.65 -23.02
CA LEU A 317 -13.74 -27.81 -24.19
C LEU A 317 -12.27 -27.77 -23.76
N TYR A 318 -11.55 -28.85 -24.13
CA TYR A 318 -10.11 -28.85 -24.10
C TYR A 318 -9.59 -28.82 -25.55
N VAL A 319 -8.89 -27.77 -25.93
CA VAL A 319 -8.42 -27.55 -27.33
C VAL A 319 -6.95 -27.15 -27.36
N THR A 320 -6.20 -27.80 -28.26
CA THR A 320 -4.93 -27.24 -28.78
C THR A 320 -5.25 -26.47 -30.05
N ALA A 321 -5.15 -25.15 -30.00
CA ALA A 321 -5.47 -24.27 -31.10
C ALA A 321 -4.25 -23.48 -31.54
N ASP A 322 -3.90 -23.50 -32.83
CA ASP A 322 -2.73 -22.82 -33.39
C ASP A 322 -3.08 -22.06 -34.68
N THR A 323 -2.54 -20.85 -34.78
CA THR A 323 -2.65 -20.03 -36.00
C THR A 323 -1.27 -19.52 -36.42
N GLN A 324 -1.00 -19.43 -37.73
CA GLN A 324 0.27 -18.88 -38.20
C GLN A 324 0.26 -17.36 -38.30
N ASN A 325 -0.85 -16.78 -38.82
CA ASN A 325 -0.99 -15.35 -39.10
C ASN A 325 -2.31 -14.77 -38.58
N GLY A 326 -3.05 -15.50 -37.78
CA GLY A 326 -4.37 -15.11 -37.31
C GLY A 326 -4.49 -15.06 -35.80
N LYS A 327 -5.73 -15.03 -35.32
CA LYS A 327 -6.10 -14.94 -33.90
C LYS A 327 -7.04 -16.09 -33.50
N LEU A 328 -7.03 -16.38 -32.19
CA LEU A 328 -7.90 -17.39 -31.60
C LEU A 328 -9.16 -16.72 -31.06
N ASN A 329 -10.31 -17.07 -31.60
CA ASN A 329 -11.63 -16.67 -31.11
C ASN A 329 -12.40 -17.92 -30.70
N ILE A 330 -12.54 -18.13 -29.41
CA ILE A 330 -13.16 -19.34 -28.87
C ILE A 330 -14.22 -18.96 -27.84
N ASP A 331 -15.46 -19.39 -28.09
CA ASP A 331 -16.62 -19.14 -27.23
C ASP A 331 -17.07 -20.47 -26.58
N GLY A 332 -16.90 -20.61 -25.30
CA GLY A 332 -17.29 -21.77 -24.51
C GLY A 332 -18.35 -21.41 -23.47
N ASP A 333 -19.51 -22.06 -23.52
CA ASP A 333 -20.59 -21.85 -22.53
C ASP A 333 -20.25 -22.40 -21.12
N GLN A 334 -19.19 -23.21 -21.02
CA GLN A 334 -18.71 -23.85 -19.78
C GLN A 334 -17.20 -23.61 -19.59
N ASN A 335 -16.45 -24.56 -19.05
CA ASN A 335 -15.00 -24.47 -18.93
C ASN A 335 -14.31 -24.57 -20.29
N LEU A 336 -13.28 -23.75 -20.47
CA LEU A 336 -12.48 -23.74 -21.69
C LEU A 336 -11.00 -23.79 -21.34
N THR A 337 -10.29 -24.80 -21.87
CA THR A 337 -8.84 -24.89 -21.79
C THR A 337 -8.25 -24.81 -23.19
N VAL A 338 -7.40 -23.81 -23.46
CA VAL A 338 -6.62 -23.66 -24.68
C VAL A 338 -5.17 -23.97 -24.37
N ASP A 339 -4.67 -25.11 -24.90
CA ASP A 339 -3.32 -25.62 -24.58
C ASP A 339 -2.46 -25.73 -25.84
N ASN A 340 -1.48 -24.81 -25.96
CA ASN A 340 -0.48 -24.81 -27.04
C ASN A 340 0.91 -25.23 -26.56
N THR A 341 1.01 -25.95 -25.45
CA THR A 341 2.31 -26.38 -24.90
C THR A 341 2.98 -27.50 -25.71
N ALA A 342 2.23 -28.23 -26.55
CA ALA A 342 2.75 -29.40 -27.28
C ALA A 342 3.17 -29.12 -28.74
N ALA A 343 2.72 -28.02 -29.34
CA ALA A 343 3.00 -27.75 -30.76
C ALA A 343 2.93 -26.24 -31.07
N SER A 344 3.92 -25.77 -31.81
CA SER A 344 3.89 -24.47 -32.45
C SER A 344 4.14 -24.69 -33.96
N ALA A 345 3.15 -24.46 -34.77
CA ALA A 345 3.30 -24.52 -36.23
C ALA A 345 4.18 -23.37 -36.76
N ASN A 346 4.12 -22.20 -36.09
CA ASN A 346 4.94 -21.03 -36.42
C ASN A 346 6.37 -21.06 -35.83
N GLY A 347 6.71 -22.03 -34.97
CA GLY A 347 8.02 -22.20 -34.35
C GLY A 347 8.33 -21.22 -33.20
N SER A 348 7.48 -20.21 -32.90
CA SER A 348 7.61 -19.29 -31.77
C SER A 348 6.95 -19.85 -30.50
N GLY A 349 5.89 -20.60 -30.63
CA GLY A 349 5.06 -21.09 -29.54
C GLY A 349 4.12 -20.03 -28.96
N ASP A 350 3.95 -18.92 -29.66
CA ASP A 350 3.10 -17.81 -29.23
C ASP A 350 1.62 -18.13 -29.51
N MET A 351 0.74 -17.60 -28.65
CA MET A 351 -0.71 -17.72 -28.76
C MET A 351 -1.31 -16.33 -29.01
N PRO A 352 -1.67 -16.00 -30.25
CA PRO A 352 -2.34 -14.76 -30.59
C PRO A 352 -3.83 -14.85 -30.23
N VAL A 353 -4.23 -14.18 -29.15
CA VAL A 353 -5.60 -14.16 -28.64
C VAL A 353 -6.41 -13.07 -29.33
N GLY A 354 -7.54 -13.47 -29.96
CA GLY A 354 -8.62 -12.59 -30.39
C GLY A 354 -9.65 -12.45 -29.26
N THR A 355 -10.72 -13.23 -29.35
CA THR A 355 -11.76 -13.30 -28.29
C THR A 355 -11.86 -14.72 -27.76
N VAL A 356 -11.64 -14.89 -26.47
CA VAL A 356 -11.80 -16.16 -25.76
C VAL A 356 -12.81 -15.94 -24.64
N THR A 357 -13.96 -16.60 -24.73
CA THR A 357 -15.05 -16.49 -23.75
C THR A 357 -15.35 -17.86 -23.16
N ALA A 358 -15.45 -17.94 -21.87
CA ALA A 358 -15.90 -19.15 -21.15
C ALA A 358 -16.96 -18.78 -20.11
N GLY A 359 -17.94 -19.66 -19.94
CA GLY A 359 -19.04 -19.45 -18.99
C GLY A 359 -18.60 -19.63 -17.52
N SER A 360 -17.46 -20.28 -17.26
CA SER A 360 -16.93 -20.51 -15.92
C SER A 360 -15.43 -20.26 -15.87
N THR A 361 -14.61 -21.15 -16.43
CA THR A 361 -13.14 -21.03 -16.39
C THR A 361 -12.57 -20.94 -17.80
N ALA A 362 -11.72 -19.95 -18.06
CA ALA A 362 -10.87 -19.86 -19.24
C ALA A 362 -9.41 -20.13 -18.84
N GLU A 363 -8.85 -21.24 -19.32
CA GLU A 363 -7.46 -21.59 -19.07
C GLU A 363 -6.67 -21.55 -20.40
N LEU A 364 -5.65 -20.68 -20.49
CA LEU A 364 -4.79 -20.52 -21.67
C LEU A 364 -3.35 -20.87 -21.33
N ARG A 365 -2.75 -21.77 -22.11
CA ARG A 365 -1.35 -22.20 -21.93
C ARG A 365 -0.57 -22.11 -23.23
N ALA A 366 0.54 -21.40 -23.23
CA ALA A 366 1.44 -21.23 -24.38
C ALA A 366 2.90 -21.58 -24.01
N VAL A 367 3.67 -22.11 -24.99
CA VAL A 367 5.11 -22.29 -24.84
C VAL A 367 5.86 -20.95 -24.92
N GLY A 368 5.43 -20.06 -25.82
CA GLY A 368 5.91 -18.72 -26.04
C GLY A 368 5.04 -17.69 -25.31
N ASP A 369 4.74 -16.60 -25.98
CA ASP A 369 3.94 -15.49 -25.45
C ASP A 369 2.43 -15.76 -25.62
N ILE A 370 1.63 -15.20 -24.72
CA ILE A 370 0.18 -15.01 -24.92
C ILE A 370 -0.01 -13.54 -25.28
N LEU A 371 -0.28 -13.26 -26.57
CA LEU A 371 -0.33 -11.90 -27.09
C LEU A 371 -1.77 -11.50 -27.44
N GLY A 372 -2.11 -10.25 -27.21
CA GLY A 372 -3.28 -9.64 -27.80
C GLY A 372 -3.14 -9.51 -29.30
N ALA A 373 -4.17 -9.89 -30.07
CA ALA A 373 -4.20 -9.56 -31.50
C ALA A 373 -4.72 -8.12 -31.66
N GLU A 374 -4.23 -7.38 -32.68
CA GLU A 374 -4.71 -6.04 -33.02
C GLU A 374 -6.25 -6.00 -33.03
N ASP A 375 -6.86 -4.92 -32.52
CA ASP A 375 -8.29 -4.69 -32.40
C ASP A 375 -9.07 -5.39 -31.27
N ARG A 376 -8.59 -5.25 -30.04
CA ARG A 376 -9.32 -5.62 -28.80
C ARG A 376 -9.31 -7.09 -28.44
N PRO A 377 -8.15 -7.65 -28.13
CA PRO A 377 -8.10 -8.99 -27.57
C PRO A 377 -8.89 -9.03 -26.26
N LEU A 378 -9.62 -10.09 -26.01
CA LEU A 378 -10.42 -10.24 -24.81
C LEU A 378 -10.47 -11.68 -24.37
N VAL A 379 -10.08 -11.93 -23.12
CA VAL A 379 -10.36 -13.18 -22.40
C VAL A 379 -11.41 -12.89 -21.35
N SER A 380 -12.57 -13.55 -21.45
CA SER A 380 -13.72 -13.32 -20.55
C SER A 380 -14.19 -14.62 -19.90
N ALA A 381 -14.19 -14.66 -18.57
CA ALA A 381 -14.68 -15.80 -17.77
C ALA A 381 -14.83 -15.42 -16.30
N ASP A 382 -15.52 -16.24 -15.51
CA ASP A 382 -15.54 -16.07 -14.04
C ASP A 382 -14.14 -16.32 -13.44
N GLN A 383 -13.42 -17.33 -13.94
CA GLN A 383 -12.05 -17.62 -13.56
C GLN A 383 -11.15 -17.63 -14.80
N ILE A 384 -10.10 -16.81 -14.78
CA ILE A 384 -9.12 -16.72 -15.88
C ILE A 384 -7.77 -17.24 -15.38
N ILE A 385 -7.22 -18.24 -16.10
CA ILE A 385 -5.94 -18.86 -15.81
C ILE A 385 -5.05 -18.74 -17.05
N LEU A 386 -3.96 -18.00 -16.94
CA LEU A 386 -3.01 -17.75 -18.02
C LEU A 386 -1.63 -18.33 -17.67
N SER A 387 -1.02 -19.07 -18.60
CA SER A 387 0.32 -19.62 -18.41
C SER A 387 1.14 -19.49 -19.69
N ALA A 388 2.18 -18.65 -19.67
CA ALA A 388 3.07 -18.41 -20.78
C ALA A 388 4.53 -18.81 -20.46
N GLY A 389 5.19 -19.48 -21.40
CA GLY A 389 6.62 -19.71 -21.34
C GLY A 389 7.46 -18.48 -21.71
N GLY A 390 6.85 -17.43 -22.25
CA GLY A 390 7.34 -16.08 -22.51
C GLY A 390 6.55 -15.04 -21.69
N SER A 391 6.00 -14.02 -22.37
CA SER A 391 5.21 -12.91 -21.78
C SER A 391 3.70 -13.11 -21.93
N ILE A 392 2.93 -12.38 -21.16
CA ILE A 392 1.48 -12.22 -21.32
C ILE A 392 1.18 -10.76 -21.58
N GLY A 393 0.64 -10.45 -22.77
CA GLY A 393 0.47 -9.07 -23.26
C GLY A 393 1.80 -8.38 -23.55
N SER A 394 1.75 -7.08 -23.83
CA SER A 394 2.90 -6.22 -24.04
C SER A 394 2.61 -4.79 -23.56
N PRO A 395 3.63 -3.93 -23.37
CA PRO A 395 3.41 -2.54 -22.94
C PRO A 395 2.57 -1.71 -23.93
N GLU A 396 2.68 -2.01 -25.22
CA GLU A 396 1.96 -1.32 -26.28
C GLU A 396 0.54 -1.88 -26.47
N ASP A 397 0.37 -3.18 -26.17
CA ASP A 397 -0.89 -3.91 -26.32
C ASP A 397 -1.09 -4.91 -25.19
N PRO A 398 -1.61 -4.45 -24.04
CA PRO A 398 -1.88 -5.33 -22.90
C PRO A 398 -2.99 -6.33 -23.24
N LEU A 399 -2.86 -7.57 -22.77
CA LEU A 399 -3.93 -8.54 -22.91
C LEU A 399 -5.12 -8.11 -22.06
N ARG A 400 -6.28 -7.90 -22.68
CA ARG A 400 -7.50 -7.48 -22.00
C ARG A 400 -8.23 -8.69 -21.43
N VAL A 401 -8.66 -8.56 -20.19
CA VAL A 401 -9.40 -9.59 -19.46
C VAL A 401 -10.72 -9.03 -18.92
N ASP A 402 -11.72 -9.88 -18.75
CA ASP A 402 -12.99 -9.55 -18.11
C ASP A 402 -13.37 -10.68 -17.15
N THR A 403 -13.03 -10.50 -15.89
CA THR A 403 -13.33 -11.48 -14.83
C THR A 403 -14.73 -11.30 -14.24
N ALA A 404 -15.48 -10.26 -14.63
CA ALA A 404 -16.84 -9.97 -14.16
C ALA A 404 -17.94 -10.54 -15.07
N SER A 405 -17.60 -11.30 -16.11
CA SER A 405 -18.55 -11.81 -17.13
C SER A 405 -19.57 -12.83 -16.60
N GLY A 406 -19.36 -13.37 -15.40
CA GLY A 406 -20.31 -14.26 -14.73
C GLY A 406 -21.37 -13.53 -13.91
N ASN A 407 -22.48 -14.23 -13.61
CA ASN A 407 -23.59 -13.71 -12.79
C ASN A 407 -23.23 -13.44 -11.32
N THR A 408 -22.00 -13.70 -10.89
CA THR A 408 -21.56 -13.62 -9.49
C THR A 408 -20.79 -12.36 -9.14
N GLY A 409 -20.26 -11.62 -10.13
CA GLY A 409 -19.53 -10.36 -9.91
C GLY A 409 -18.23 -10.50 -9.13
N SER A 410 -17.67 -11.71 -9.00
CA SER A 410 -16.45 -12.01 -8.26
C SER A 410 -15.61 -13.06 -8.99
N GLY A 411 -15.16 -12.71 -10.18
CA GLY A 411 -14.23 -13.58 -10.92
C GLY A 411 -12.79 -13.44 -10.39
N THR A 412 -11.93 -14.41 -10.72
CA THR A 412 -10.53 -14.40 -10.27
C THR A 412 -9.55 -14.54 -11.41
N LEU A 413 -8.37 -13.89 -11.25
CA LEU A 413 -7.27 -13.96 -12.19
C LEU A 413 -6.10 -14.76 -11.62
N THR A 414 -5.65 -15.76 -12.35
CA THR A 414 -4.35 -16.44 -12.16
C THR A 414 -3.51 -16.26 -13.42
N ALA A 415 -2.32 -15.69 -13.33
CA ALA A 415 -1.43 -15.48 -14.48
C ALA A 415 0.02 -15.83 -14.12
N THR A 416 0.67 -16.62 -14.97
CA THR A 416 2.07 -17.01 -14.81
C THR A 416 2.82 -16.83 -16.12
N ALA A 417 3.89 -16.05 -16.10
CA ALA A 417 4.78 -15.82 -17.24
C ALA A 417 6.23 -15.95 -16.83
N LYS A 418 7.06 -16.48 -17.73
CA LYS A 418 8.50 -16.51 -17.50
C LYS A 418 9.12 -15.12 -17.60
N ASP A 419 8.58 -14.27 -18.46
CA ASP A 419 9.08 -12.93 -18.71
C ASP A 419 8.07 -11.89 -18.13
N ARG A 420 7.44 -11.05 -18.93
CA ARG A 420 6.60 -9.93 -18.54
C ARG A 420 5.11 -10.28 -18.50
N ILE A 421 4.34 -9.56 -17.65
CA ILE A 421 2.87 -9.60 -17.65
C ILE A 421 2.34 -8.17 -17.81
N ASP A 422 1.51 -7.96 -18.84
CA ASP A 422 0.74 -6.73 -19.08
C ASP A 422 -0.73 -7.09 -19.27
N LEU A 423 -1.56 -6.79 -18.27
CA LEU A 423 -2.99 -7.13 -18.25
C LEU A 423 -3.86 -5.92 -17.98
N GLU A 424 -4.99 -5.83 -18.67
CA GLU A 424 -6.02 -4.82 -18.47
C GLU A 424 -7.38 -5.48 -18.20
N GLU A 425 -7.91 -5.39 -16.97
CA GLU A 425 -9.32 -5.65 -16.71
C GLU A 425 -10.17 -4.58 -17.37
N ILE A 426 -11.21 -4.98 -18.09
CA ILE A 426 -12.01 -4.02 -18.87
C ILE A 426 -13.27 -3.55 -18.16
N THR A 427 -13.77 -4.29 -17.17
CA THR A 427 -14.97 -3.93 -16.42
C THR A 427 -14.84 -4.29 -14.94
N GLY A 428 -15.26 -3.40 -14.04
CA GLY A 428 -15.37 -3.69 -12.62
C GLY A 428 -14.03 -3.84 -11.88
N ASP A 429 -14.03 -4.69 -10.88
CA ASP A 429 -12.88 -4.97 -10.01
C ASP A 429 -12.05 -6.14 -10.53
N LEU A 430 -10.76 -6.14 -10.28
CA LEU A 430 -9.86 -7.25 -10.58
C LEU A 430 -9.50 -7.99 -9.28
N THR A 431 -10.01 -9.20 -9.10
CA THR A 431 -9.65 -10.06 -7.99
C THR A 431 -8.50 -10.98 -8.38
N ILE A 432 -7.39 -10.87 -7.70
CA ILE A 432 -6.14 -11.57 -8.01
C ILE A 432 -6.02 -12.79 -7.09
N ASP A 433 -6.01 -13.99 -7.72
CA ASP A 433 -5.65 -15.23 -7.04
C ASP A 433 -4.13 -15.41 -7.03
N ARG A 434 -3.52 -15.33 -8.21
CA ARG A 434 -2.05 -15.42 -8.32
C ARG A 434 -1.53 -14.83 -9.62
N VAL A 435 -0.55 -13.93 -9.52
CA VAL A 435 0.18 -13.37 -10.68
C VAL A 435 1.68 -13.55 -10.44
N VAL A 436 2.37 -14.25 -11.36
CA VAL A 436 3.80 -14.53 -11.25
C VAL A 436 4.51 -14.20 -12.55
N SER A 437 5.46 -13.29 -12.52
CA SER A 437 6.31 -12.93 -13.67
C SER A 437 7.80 -13.00 -13.35
N GLY A 438 8.62 -13.30 -14.33
CA GLY A 438 10.08 -13.29 -14.19
C GLY A 438 10.71 -11.89 -14.33
N THR A 439 10.00 -10.94 -14.94
CA THR A 439 10.41 -9.53 -15.09
C THR A 439 9.29 -8.60 -14.61
N ASP A 440 8.93 -7.58 -15.37
CA ASP A 440 7.94 -6.58 -14.94
C ASP A 440 6.50 -7.11 -14.99
N THR A 441 5.66 -6.55 -14.15
CA THR A 441 4.22 -6.78 -14.17
C THR A 441 3.47 -5.44 -14.19
N VAL A 442 2.51 -5.31 -15.10
CA VAL A 442 1.58 -4.19 -15.17
C VAL A 442 0.15 -4.74 -15.11
N LEU A 443 -0.58 -4.33 -14.10
CA LEU A 443 -2.01 -4.65 -13.96
C LEU A 443 -2.81 -3.35 -13.98
N THR A 444 -3.87 -3.34 -14.78
CA THR A 444 -4.78 -2.19 -14.88
C THR A 444 -6.21 -2.64 -14.69
N ALA A 445 -6.99 -1.95 -13.86
CA ALA A 445 -8.41 -2.20 -13.66
C ALA A 445 -9.20 -0.89 -13.56
N PRO A 446 -10.40 -0.80 -14.14
CA PRO A 446 -11.26 0.37 -14.00
C PRO A 446 -11.88 0.49 -12.59
N GLY A 447 -12.01 -0.62 -11.86
CA GLY A 447 -12.44 -0.71 -10.48
C GLY A 447 -11.28 -0.89 -9.50
N SER A 448 -11.54 -1.58 -8.40
CA SER A 448 -10.54 -1.92 -7.39
C SER A 448 -9.73 -3.16 -7.77
N MET A 449 -8.53 -3.28 -7.21
CA MET A 449 -7.75 -4.51 -7.24
C MET A 449 -7.80 -5.16 -5.86
N THR A 450 -8.24 -6.42 -5.80
CA THR A 450 -8.44 -7.15 -4.54
C THR A 450 -7.66 -8.46 -4.53
N ASP A 451 -7.34 -8.95 -3.34
CA ASP A 451 -6.68 -10.25 -3.15
C ASP A 451 -7.74 -11.34 -2.90
N ALA A 452 -7.63 -12.46 -3.61
CA ALA A 452 -8.48 -13.62 -3.38
C ALA A 452 -8.03 -14.49 -2.19
N ASN A 453 -6.82 -14.26 -1.68
CA ASN A 453 -6.17 -15.03 -0.63
C ASN A 453 -6.14 -14.28 0.69
N GLY A 454 -5.76 -14.94 1.77
CA GLY A 454 -5.52 -14.32 3.07
C GLY A 454 -4.15 -13.63 3.10
N ASN A 455 -4.02 -12.57 3.90
CA ASN A 455 -2.83 -11.74 3.97
C ASN A 455 -2.00 -11.99 5.23
N ALA A 456 -1.00 -12.85 5.12
CA ALA A 456 -0.12 -13.20 6.22
C ALA A 456 0.80 -12.04 6.67
N THR A 457 1.18 -11.12 5.76
CA THR A 457 2.05 -9.98 6.07
C THR A 457 1.29 -8.92 6.87
N ALA A 458 0.06 -8.59 6.50
CA ALA A 458 -0.79 -7.68 7.28
C ALA A 458 -1.12 -8.26 8.68
N GLU A 459 -1.38 -9.58 8.78
CA GLU A 459 -1.57 -10.26 10.07
C GLU A 459 -0.32 -10.17 10.96
N ALA A 460 0.87 -10.23 10.37
CA ALA A 460 2.14 -10.05 11.09
C ALA A 460 2.30 -8.60 11.57
N ALA A 461 1.96 -7.59 10.75
CA ALA A 461 1.98 -6.19 11.12
C ALA A 461 1.03 -5.90 12.29
N ASP A 462 -0.21 -6.38 12.25
CA ASP A 462 -1.18 -6.26 13.33
C ASP A 462 -0.71 -6.95 14.63
N SER A 463 -0.05 -8.09 14.51
CA SER A 463 0.52 -8.80 15.66
C SER A 463 1.69 -8.02 16.27
N GLN A 464 2.55 -7.42 15.43
CA GLN A 464 3.66 -6.58 15.88
C GLN A 464 3.16 -5.31 16.58
N LYS A 465 2.12 -4.66 16.04
CA LYS A 465 1.49 -3.51 16.70
C LYS A 465 1.00 -3.86 18.11
N LYS A 466 0.29 -4.99 18.28
CA LYS A 466 -0.15 -5.46 19.60
C LYS A 466 1.03 -5.74 20.55
N ALA A 467 2.15 -6.24 20.01
CA ALA A 467 3.36 -6.46 20.79
C ALA A 467 4.00 -5.15 21.24
N ASN A 468 4.04 -4.14 20.37
CA ASN A 468 4.54 -2.81 20.68
C ASN A 468 3.69 -2.11 21.76
N ASP A 469 2.36 -2.14 21.63
CA ASP A 469 1.44 -1.60 22.64
C ASP A 469 1.65 -2.24 24.01
N ALA A 470 1.74 -3.58 24.05
CA ALA A 470 2.00 -4.29 25.28
C ALA A 470 3.37 -3.95 25.87
N LYS A 471 4.39 -3.75 25.05
CA LYS A 471 5.72 -3.31 25.47
C LYS A 471 5.69 -1.92 26.07
N ASN A 472 5.03 -0.95 25.43
CA ASN A 472 4.91 0.42 25.93
C ASN A 472 4.25 0.46 27.32
N LEU A 473 3.16 -0.30 27.51
CA LEU A 473 2.49 -0.44 28.82
C LEU A 473 3.41 -1.06 29.86
N SER A 474 4.23 -2.05 29.47
CA SER A 474 5.22 -2.69 30.37
C SER A 474 6.32 -1.71 30.75
N ASP A 475 6.88 -0.98 29.78
CA ASP A 475 7.99 -0.05 30.01
C ASP A 475 7.55 1.10 30.94
N ALA A 476 6.38 1.69 30.71
CA ALA A 476 5.80 2.70 31.59
C ALA A 476 5.58 2.19 33.03
N ALA A 477 5.05 0.98 33.19
CA ALA A 477 4.84 0.39 34.51
C ALA A 477 6.16 0.06 35.22
N GLN A 478 7.19 -0.36 34.50
CA GLN A 478 8.52 -0.61 35.06
C GLN A 478 9.18 0.68 35.54
N ALA A 479 9.07 1.78 34.74
CA ALA A 479 9.57 3.08 35.14
C ALA A 479 8.90 3.56 36.45
N GLU A 480 7.57 3.53 36.52
CA GLU A 480 6.82 3.88 37.75
C GLU A 480 7.25 3.02 38.92
N SER A 481 7.38 1.71 38.73
CA SER A 481 7.81 0.77 39.80
C SER A 481 9.19 1.11 40.31
N SER A 482 10.15 1.40 39.44
CA SER A 482 11.53 1.75 39.80
C SER A 482 11.59 3.01 40.65
N VAL A 483 10.89 4.07 40.24
CA VAL A 483 10.84 5.34 40.95
C VAL A 483 10.19 5.18 42.33
N ARG A 484 9.08 4.45 42.44
CA ARG A 484 8.41 4.18 43.70
C ARG A 484 9.27 3.37 44.69
N ASP A 485 10.03 2.39 44.18
CA ASP A 485 10.95 1.59 45.00
C ASP A 485 12.09 2.45 45.57
N GLN A 486 12.68 3.31 44.74
CA GLN A 486 13.70 4.24 45.18
C GLN A 486 13.17 5.20 46.26
N TYR A 487 11.97 5.75 46.06
CA TYR A 487 11.32 6.62 47.02
C TYR A 487 11.02 5.91 48.33
N ALA A 488 10.42 4.71 48.29
CA ALA A 488 10.16 3.91 49.51
C ALA A 488 11.44 3.60 50.26
N SER A 489 12.52 3.22 49.57
CA SER A 489 13.83 2.94 50.16
C SER A 489 14.43 4.16 50.88
N ALA A 490 14.27 5.35 50.31
CA ALA A 490 14.75 6.58 50.97
C ALA A 490 13.94 6.94 52.22
N LEU A 491 12.63 6.72 52.21
CA LEU A 491 11.79 6.92 53.39
C LEU A 491 12.12 5.91 54.50
N GLU A 492 12.44 4.68 54.14
CA GLU A 492 12.93 3.66 55.09
C GLU A 492 14.23 4.10 55.80
N GLN A 493 15.19 4.64 55.01
CA GLN A 493 16.43 5.21 55.56
C GLN A 493 16.14 6.39 56.52
N THR A 494 15.24 7.28 56.10
CA THR A 494 14.82 8.42 56.92
C THR A 494 14.14 7.95 58.21
N ALA A 495 13.25 6.99 58.13
CA ALA A 495 12.61 6.39 59.31
C ALA A 495 13.63 5.78 60.27
N ALA A 496 14.62 5.05 59.74
CA ALA A 496 15.70 4.47 60.57
C ALA A 496 16.53 5.56 61.28
N GLN A 497 16.85 6.66 60.59
CA GLN A 497 17.53 7.80 61.24
C GLN A 497 16.70 8.42 62.36
N LYS A 498 15.40 8.62 62.18
CA LYS A 498 14.50 9.17 63.19
C LYS A 498 14.36 8.21 64.37
N GLN A 499 14.32 6.90 64.13
CA GLN A 499 14.34 5.89 65.19
C GLN A 499 15.63 5.91 66.03
N ALA A 500 16.79 6.11 65.34
CA ALA A 500 18.08 6.23 66.07
C ALA A 500 18.11 7.47 66.95
N LEU A 501 17.54 8.62 66.47
CA LEU A 501 17.44 9.83 67.32
C LEU A 501 16.51 9.63 68.54
N ALA A 502 15.39 8.94 68.36
CA ALA A 502 14.48 8.61 69.47
C ALA A 502 15.15 7.69 70.46
N ALA A 503 15.93 6.70 70.06
CA ALA A 503 16.70 5.84 70.91
C ALA A 503 17.80 6.59 71.71
N GLN A 504 18.46 7.57 71.02
CA GLN A 504 19.43 8.45 71.75
C GLN A 504 18.75 9.30 72.82
N ALA A 505 17.55 9.86 72.48
CA ALA A 505 16.79 10.65 73.43
C ALA A 505 16.33 9.79 74.62
N GLN A 506 15.89 8.56 74.39
CA GLN A 506 15.60 7.61 75.52
C GLN A 506 16.82 7.34 76.36
N LYS A 507 17.98 7.05 75.77
CA LYS A 507 19.23 6.80 76.48
C LYS A 507 19.61 7.99 77.40
N LYS A 508 19.52 9.20 76.91
CA LYS A 508 19.76 10.43 77.67
C LYS A 508 18.77 10.55 78.84
N LEU A 509 17.52 10.18 78.64
CA LEU A 509 16.51 10.17 79.73
C LEU A 509 16.86 9.16 80.80
N ASP A 510 17.24 7.94 80.40
CA ASP A 510 17.64 6.88 81.35
C ASP A 510 18.86 7.28 82.17
N GLU A 511 19.88 7.87 81.56
CA GLU A 511 21.05 8.42 82.22
C GLU A 511 20.66 9.53 83.19
N ALA A 512 19.78 10.46 82.87
CA ALA A 512 19.28 11.50 83.79
C ALA A 512 18.46 10.95 84.96
N GLN A 513 17.61 9.92 84.69
CA GLN A 513 16.86 9.23 85.74
C GLN A 513 17.81 8.55 86.78
N LYS A 514 18.83 7.85 86.25
CA LYS A 514 19.85 7.24 87.08
C LYS A 514 20.57 8.27 87.92
N LYS A 515 21.00 9.36 87.26
CA LYS A 515 21.67 10.44 87.99
C LYS A 515 20.80 11.02 89.11
N LEU A 516 19.51 11.21 88.93
CA LEU A 516 18.58 11.63 89.96
C LEU A 516 18.49 10.60 91.14
N GLN A 517 18.37 9.31 90.73
CA GLN A 517 18.34 8.23 91.75
C GLN A 517 19.62 8.17 92.57
N ASP A 518 20.79 8.25 91.92
CA ASP A 518 22.10 8.20 92.60
C ASP A 518 22.27 9.39 93.51
N THR A 519 21.79 10.63 93.08
CA THR A 519 21.85 11.82 93.94
C THR A 519 20.96 11.67 95.16
N LEU A 520 19.73 11.17 95.05
CA LEU A 520 18.81 10.96 96.21
C LEU A 520 19.24 9.83 97.07
N ALA A 521 19.93 8.80 96.56
CA ALA A 521 20.53 7.71 97.34
C ALA A 521 21.73 8.19 98.18
N ALA A 522 22.53 9.18 97.71
CA ALA A 522 23.66 9.72 98.39
C ALA A 522 23.23 10.75 99.43
N ASP A 523 22.25 11.60 99.18
CA ASP A 523 21.69 12.58 100.10
C ASP A 523 20.14 12.67 99.90
N PRO A 524 19.32 12.07 100.72
CA PRO A 524 17.85 12.13 100.68
C PRO A 524 17.24 13.53 100.86
N GLN A 525 18.02 14.51 101.40
CA GLN A 525 17.57 15.91 101.54
C GLN A 525 18.13 16.85 100.47
N ALA A 526 18.87 16.35 99.47
CA ALA A 526 19.43 17.14 98.43
C ALA A 526 18.34 17.89 97.59
N ASP A 527 18.62 19.15 97.27
CA ASP A 527 17.75 19.87 96.36
C ASP A 527 17.95 19.36 94.91
N VAL A 528 16.97 18.68 94.37
CA VAL A 528 17.00 18.02 93.07
C VAL A 528 16.05 18.71 92.04
N THR A 529 15.56 19.91 92.33
CA THR A 529 14.61 20.67 91.58
C THR A 529 15.12 20.84 90.14
N ASP A 530 16.38 21.18 89.93
CA ASP A 530 16.96 21.31 88.60
C ASP A 530 17.06 19.97 87.84
N LEU A 531 17.42 18.90 88.49
CA LEU A 531 17.47 17.56 87.89
C LEU A 531 16.07 17.04 87.50
N GLN A 532 15.02 17.36 88.27
CA GLN A 532 13.63 17.06 88.00
C GLN A 532 13.14 17.83 86.79
N ASN A 533 13.45 19.12 86.67
CA ASN A 533 13.15 19.93 85.56
C ASN A 533 13.86 19.44 84.30
N GLN A 534 15.14 19.08 84.38
CA GLN A 534 15.88 18.49 83.23
C GLN A 534 15.27 17.16 82.82
N LEU A 535 14.84 16.34 83.75
CA LEU A 535 14.25 15.07 83.48
C LEU A 535 12.88 15.23 82.77
N GLU A 536 12.07 16.17 83.16
CA GLU A 536 10.81 16.51 82.54
C GLU A 536 11.03 17.01 81.13
N ASN A 537 12.02 17.87 80.92
CA ASN A 537 12.37 18.35 79.53
C ASN A 537 12.87 17.20 78.65
N LEU A 538 13.68 16.30 79.14
CA LEU A 538 14.14 15.11 78.45
C LEU A 538 13.00 14.14 78.08
N ARG A 539 12.00 14.01 79.00
CA ARG A 539 10.78 13.22 78.70
C ARG A 539 10.02 13.81 77.52
N LYS A 540 9.76 15.12 77.56
CA LYS A 540 9.07 15.80 76.40
C LYS A 540 9.85 15.64 75.13
N LEU A 541 11.16 15.78 75.12
CA LEU A 541 12.03 15.60 73.97
C LEU A 541 11.98 14.17 73.44
N ARG A 542 12.06 13.14 74.30
CA ARG A 542 11.94 11.76 73.94
C ARG A 542 10.57 11.45 73.33
N ASP A 543 9.50 11.98 73.97
CA ASP A 543 8.14 11.74 73.42
C ASP A 543 7.92 12.39 72.04
N ALA A 544 8.47 13.59 71.83
CA ALA A 544 8.45 14.24 70.53
C ALA A 544 9.23 13.47 69.46
N HIS A 545 10.48 13.04 69.80
CA HIS A 545 11.27 12.22 68.85
C HIS A 545 10.62 10.87 68.51
N LYS A 546 9.99 10.24 69.54
CA LYS A 546 9.28 8.98 69.38
C LYS A 546 8.07 9.16 68.43
N ALA A 547 7.26 10.22 68.61
CA ALA A 547 6.13 10.49 67.73
C ALA A 547 6.56 10.72 66.27
N VAL A 548 7.62 11.49 66.04
CA VAL A 548 8.19 11.72 64.71
C VAL A 548 8.72 10.41 64.10
N ALA A 549 9.39 9.57 64.89
CA ALA A 549 9.91 8.29 64.39
C ALA A 549 8.77 7.31 64.05
N ASP A 550 7.72 7.23 64.87
CA ASP A 550 6.57 6.38 64.62
C ASP A 550 5.80 6.82 63.34
N GLN A 551 5.65 8.14 63.10
CA GLN A 551 5.03 8.67 61.90
C GLN A 551 5.89 8.40 60.66
N ALA A 552 7.22 8.64 60.74
CA ALA A 552 8.11 8.37 59.63
C ALA A 552 8.11 6.88 59.23
N ARG A 553 8.10 5.98 60.22
CA ARG A 553 7.99 4.54 59.98
C ARG A 553 6.69 4.18 59.29
N LYS A 554 5.57 4.71 59.73
CA LYS A 554 4.27 4.46 59.12
C LYS A 554 4.26 4.93 57.63
N ASN A 555 4.75 6.13 57.38
CA ASN A 555 4.85 6.65 56.01
C ASN A 555 5.73 5.75 55.11
N ALA A 556 6.86 5.26 55.64
CA ALA A 556 7.73 4.34 54.90
C ALA A 556 7.03 3.00 54.58
N GLU A 557 6.31 2.43 55.59
CA GLU A 557 5.53 1.18 55.45
C GLU A 557 4.43 1.34 54.36
N ASP A 558 3.68 2.48 54.37
CA ASP A 558 2.63 2.78 53.41
C ASP A 558 3.20 2.92 51.98
N GLN A 559 4.33 3.61 51.82
CA GLN A 559 4.97 3.77 50.52
C GLN A 559 5.62 2.47 49.99
N ARG A 560 6.17 1.64 50.87
CA ARG A 560 6.67 0.30 50.51
C ARG A 560 5.55 -0.56 49.95
N ALA A 561 4.39 -0.58 50.58
CA ALA A 561 3.23 -1.33 50.06
C ALA A 561 2.78 -0.87 48.67
N LEU A 562 2.83 0.44 48.40
CA LEU A 562 2.55 0.99 47.07
C LEU A 562 3.62 0.60 46.05
N ALA A 563 4.89 0.62 46.43
CA ALA A 563 5.99 0.19 45.57
C ALA A 563 5.90 -1.31 45.21
N ASP A 564 5.59 -2.16 46.19
CA ASP A 564 5.40 -3.60 45.97
C ASP A 564 4.23 -3.89 45.04
N ALA A 565 3.10 -3.14 45.13
CA ALA A 565 1.96 -3.25 44.24
C ALA A 565 2.32 -2.83 42.79
N ALA A 566 3.08 -1.74 42.64
CA ALA A 566 3.57 -1.30 41.34
C ALA A 566 4.51 -2.33 40.69
N ALA A 567 5.41 -2.95 41.49
CA ALA A 567 6.30 -4.00 40.99
C ALA A 567 5.53 -5.24 40.50
N GLN A 568 4.47 -5.66 41.20
CA GLN A 568 3.62 -6.77 40.76
C GLN A 568 2.89 -6.44 39.44
N LYS A 569 2.36 -5.22 39.31
CA LYS A 569 1.73 -4.77 38.07
C LYS A 569 2.72 -4.78 36.88
N ALA A 570 3.92 -4.22 37.11
CA ALA A 570 4.96 -4.17 36.09
C ALA A 570 5.39 -5.58 35.63
N GLN A 571 5.57 -6.53 36.56
CA GLN A 571 5.91 -7.92 36.22
C GLN A 571 4.81 -8.62 35.40
N LYS A 572 3.53 -8.35 35.70
CA LYS A 572 2.41 -8.91 34.94
C LYS A 572 2.44 -8.40 33.49
N LEU A 573 2.56 -7.09 33.31
CA LEU A 573 2.60 -6.47 32.00
C LEU A 573 3.83 -6.91 31.19
N LEU A 574 4.99 -7.11 31.85
CA LEU A 574 6.17 -7.64 31.18
C LEU A 574 5.93 -9.05 30.59
N ASN A 575 5.25 -9.91 31.34
CA ASN A 575 4.94 -11.27 30.87
C ASN A 575 3.95 -11.22 29.69
N GLU A 576 2.98 -10.31 29.70
CA GLU A 576 2.04 -10.08 28.61
C GLU A 576 2.75 -9.57 27.36
N ALA A 577 3.67 -8.61 27.50
CA ALA A 577 4.48 -8.07 26.40
C ALA A 577 5.39 -9.16 25.77
N GLN A 578 6.06 -9.98 26.59
CA GLN A 578 6.89 -11.08 26.10
C GLN A 578 6.10 -12.12 25.32
N LYS A 579 4.86 -12.40 25.75
CA LYS A 579 3.97 -13.29 25.03
C LYS A 579 3.55 -12.69 23.69
N ALA A 580 3.11 -11.43 23.68
CA ALA A 580 2.70 -10.73 22.47
C ALA A 580 3.84 -10.67 21.42
N GLN A 581 5.09 -10.41 21.87
CA GLN A 581 6.25 -10.44 20.97
C GLN A 581 6.52 -11.84 20.39
N THR A 582 6.38 -12.89 21.21
CA THR A 582 6.53 -14.26 20.69
C THR A 582 5.48 -14.62 19.64
N ASP A 583 4.25 -14.14 19.81
CA ASP A 583 3.16 -14.36 18.85
C ASP A 583 3.40 -13.54 17.58
N ALA A 584 3.91 -12.31 17.67
CA ALA A 584 4.32 -11.49 16.54
C ALA A 584 5.48 -12.11 15.73
N ASP A 585 6.52 -12.61 16.41
CA ASP A 585 7.66 -13.28 15.74
C ASP A 585 7.19 -14.49 14.91
N LYS A 586 6.23 -15.27 15.42
CA LYS A 586 5.65 -16.41 14.68
C LYS A 586 4.81 -15.96 13.48
N ALA A 587 4.04 -14.89 13.64
CA ALA A 587 3.25 -14.33 12.53
C ALA A 587 4.17 -13.83 11.41
N LEU A 588 5.27 -13.17 11.74
CA LEU A 588 6.28 -12.73 10.78
C LEU A 588 6.99 -13.91 10.08
N GLU A 589 7.30 -14.98 10.81
CA GLU A 589 7.84 -16.21 10.20
C GLU A 589 6.85 -16.84 9.23
N ASN A 590 5.55 -16.87 9.59
CA ASN A 590 4.49 -17.33 8.70
C ASN A 590 4.39 -16.46 7.43
N ALA A 591 4.39 -15.15 7.56
CA ALA A 591 4.34 -14.19 6.45
C ALA A 591 5.48 -14.39 5.44
N ARG A 592 6.69 -14.65 5.92
CA ARG A 592 7.85 -14.92 5.06
C ARG A 592 7.77 -16.24 4.29
N ASN A 593 6.95 -17.19 4.74
CA ASN A 593 6.80 -18.52 4.15
C ASN A 593 5.52 -18.68 3.34
N THR A 594 4.59 -17.75 3.41
CA THR A 594 3.34 -17.76 2.63
C THR A 594 3.58 -17.13 1.26
N PRO A 595 3.35 -17.82 0.14
CA PRO A 595 3.53 -17.23 -1.18
C PRO A 595 2.57 -16.06 -1.41
N PRO A 596 3.04 -14.91 -1.91
CA PRO A 596 2.19 -13.77 -2.19
C PRO A 596 1.32 -13.98 -3.44
N SER A 597 0.24 -13.22 -3.55
CA SER A 597 -0.68 -13.24 -4.69
C SER A 597 -0.05 -12.64 -5.95
N VAL A 598 0.82 -11.62 -5.82
CA VAL A 598 1.57 -11.05 -6.95
C VAL A 598 3.07 -11.22 -6.72
N GLN A 599 3.74 -11.90 -7.65
CA GLN A 599 5.20 -12.07 -7.61
C GLN A 599 5.81 -11.61 -8.93
N THR A 600 6.75 -10.67 -8.87
CA THR A 600 7.44 -10.16 -10.06
C THR A 600 8.95 -10.04 -9.83
N GLY A 601 9.73 -10.45 -10.83
CA GLY A 601 11.19 -10.34 -10.78
C GLY A 601 11.72 -8.93 -11.09
N GLY A 602 10.92 -8.07 -11.74
CA GLY A 602 11.22 -6.69 -12.09
C GLY A 602 10.34 -5.69 -11.35
N ASP A 603 9.88 -4.64 -12.06
CA ASP A 603 8.99 -3.61 -11.52
C ASP A 603 7.53 -4.08 -11.54
N LEU A 604 6.77 -3.69 -10.52
CA LEU A 604 5.32 -3.85 -10.45
C LEU A 604 4.62 -2.50 -10.68
N THR A 605 3.65 -2.48 -11.58
CA THR A 605 2.80 -1.30 -11.79
C THR A 605 1.33 -1.70 -11.62
N LEU A 606 0.65 -1.06 -10.70
CA LEU A 606 -0.76 -1.26 -10.40
C LEU A 606 -1.54 0.01 -10.71
N ASN A 607 -2.49 -0.06 -11.63
CA ASN A 607 -3.36 1.05 -12.04
C ASN A 607 -4.81 0.69 -11.74
N ALA A 608 -5.36 1.14 -10.64
CA ALA A 608 -6.75 0.92 -10.24
C ALA A 608 -7.56 2.21 -10.33
N GLY A 609 -8.74 2.14 -10.93
CA GLY A 609 -9.71 3.25 -10.88
C GLY A 609 -10.41 3.37 -9.53
N GLY A 610 -10.42 2.29 -8.73
CA GLY A 610 -10.85 2.20 -7.33
C GLY A 610 -9.68 2.06 -6.37
N SER A 611 -9.84 1.24 -5.33
CA SER A 611 -8.80 0.94 -4.34
C SER A 611 -7.84 -0.17 -4.78
N ILE A 612 -6.65 -0.22 -4.18
CA ILE A 612 -5.72 -1.33 -4.29
C ILE A 612 -5.68 -2.04 -2.94
N GLY A 613 -6.09 -3.32 -2.91
CA GLY A 613 -6.34 -4.07 -1.68
C GLY A 613 -7.57 -3.59 -0.92
N GLU A 614 -7.98 -4.34 0.07
CA GLU A 614 -9.07 -4.02 1.00
C GLU A 614 -8.51 -3.76 2.40
N GLU A 615 -9.25 -3.06 3.27
CA GLU A 615 -8.84 -2.73 4.63
C GLU A 615 -8.46 -3.97 5.45
N ASP A 616 -9.26 -5.03 5.33
CA ASP A 616 -9.04 -6.29 6.01
C ASP A 616 -8.24 -7.31 5.18
N ASN A 617 -7.94 -7.01 3.91
CA ASN A 617 -7.25 -7.90 3.00
C ASN A 617 -6.41 -7.12 1.99
N ALA A 618 -5.21 -6.71 2.40
CA ALA A 618 -4.27 -6.01 1.55
C ALA A 618 -3.81 -6.88 0.38
N LEU A 619 -3.45 -6.30 -0.75
CA LEU A 619 -2.89 -7.05 -1.88
C LEU A 619 -1.46 -7.50 -1.56
N ASP A 620 -1.23 -8.81 -1.51
CA ASP A 620 0.07 -9.41 -1.21
C ASP A 620 1.00 -9.42 -2.41
N THR A 621 2.21 -8.89 -2.25
CA THR A 621 3.19 -8.76 -3.32
C THR A 621 4.58 -9.28 -2.92
N GLN A 622 5.38 -9.62 -3.92
CA GLN A 622 6.83 -9.82 -3.83
C GLN A 622 7.47 -9.25 -5.09
N VAL A 623 8.14 -8.13 -4.96
CA VAL A 623 8.65 -7.32 -6.08
C VAL A 623 10.17 -7.26 -6.06
N GLY A 624 10.82 -7.67 -7.15
CA GLY A 624 12.27 -7.60 -7.29
C GLY A 624 12.79 -6.20 -7.63
N GLY A 625 11.94 -5.30 -8.14
CA GLY A 625 12.24 -3.93 -8.54
C GLY A 625 11.47 -2.90 -7.72
N LYS A 626 10.82 -1.96 -8.41
CA LYS A 626 10.01 -0.89 -7.81
C LYS A 626 8.52 -1.18 -7.96
N THR A 627 7.74 -0.75 -6.97
CA THR A 627 6.29 -0.78 -7.04
C THR A 627 5.76 0.62 -7.37
N ASN A 628 5.13 0.75 -8.52
CA ASN A 628 4.47 1.97 -8.98
C ASN A 628 2.96 1.83 -8.81
N LEU A 629 2.32 2.83 -8.22
CA LEU A 629 0.92 2.77 -7.83
C LEU A 629 0.15 3.95 -8.41
N LYS A 630 -1.00 3.65 -9.02
CA LYS A 630 -2.01 4.64 -9.35
C LYS A 630 -3.36 4.13 -8.87
N SER A 631 -3.94 4.82 -7.90
CA SER A 631 -5.19 4.42 -7.26
C SER A 631 -6.21 5.55 -7.33
N GLY A 632 -7.47 5.20 -7.56
CA GLY A 632 -8.61 6.10 -7.40
C GLY A 632 -9.22 6.10 -6.01
N GLY A 633 -8.75 5.23 -5.10
CA GLY A 633 -9.21 5.06 -3.72
C GLY A 633 -8.04 4.78 -2.76
N ASN A 634 -8.33 4.04 -1.68
CA ASN A 634 -7.34 3.64 -0.68
C ASN A 634 -6.32 2.65 -1.26
N VAL A 635 -5.15 2.59 -0.64
CA VAL A 635 -4.10 1.63 -0.99
C VAL A 635 -3.78 0.79 0.24
N ASN A 636 -4.00 -0.52 0.14
CA ASN A 636 -3.64 -1.51 1.13
C ASN A 636 -2.73 -2.55 0.46
N LEU A 637 -1.43 -2.43 0.68
CA LEU A 637 -0.42 -3.23 0.02
C LEU A 637 0.50 -3.91 1.02
N SER A 638 0.74 -5.19 0.82
CA SER A 638 1.69 -5.97 1.59
C SER A 638 2.81 -6.49 0.70
N GLU A 639 4.05 -6.47 1.19
CA GLU A 639 5.23 -6.90 0.45
C GLU A 639 6.01 -7.97 1.21
N GLN A 640 6.29 -9.07 0.56
CA GLN A 640 7.22 -10.07 1.07
C GLN A 640 8.65 -9.72 0.66
N GLY A 641 9.41 -9.09 1.53
CA GLY A 641 10.74 -8.55 1.29
C GLY A 641 10.79 -7.05 1.55
N ASP A 642 11.73 -6.35 0.92
CA ASP A 642 11.82 -4.90 0.97
C ASP A 642 10.86 -4.26 -0.03
N MET A 643 10.06 -3.31 0.41
CA MET A 643 9.15 -2.53 -0.43
C MET A 643 9.85 -1.27 -0.92
N HIS A 644 10.01 -1.15 -2.23
CA HIS A 644 10.58 0.05 -2.86
C HIS A 644 9.52 0.74 -3.72
N LEU A 645 8.92 1.82 -3.20
CA LEU A 645 7.89 2.58 -3.90
C LEU A 645 8.53 3.54 -4.91
N GLY A 646 8.16 3.39 -6.19
CA GLY A 646 8.53 4.30 -7.26
C GLY A 646 7.58 5.49 -7.35
N GLU A 647 6.82 5.59 -8.45
CA GLU A 647 5.79 6.62 -8.60
C GLU A 647 4.50 6.19 -7.89
N VAL A 648 3.98 7.06 -7.02
CA VAL A 648 2.71 6.83 -6.31
C VAL A 648 1.76 7.98 -6.58
N GLN A 649 0.58 7.65 -7.11
CA GLN A 649 -0.51 8.59 -7.42
C GLN A 649 -1.80 8.09 -6.79
N ASN A 650 -2.35 8.83 -5.83
CA ASN A 650 -3.59 8.54 -5.14
C ASN A 650 -4.34 9.83 -4.79
N PRO A 651 -5.67 9.77 -4.48
CA PRO A 651 -6.43 10.95 -4.05
C PRO A 651 -5.92 11.53 -2.74
N GLU A 652 -6.04 12.86 -2.54
CA GLU A 652 -5.66 13.58 -1.32
C GLU A 652 -6.32 13.02 -0.03
N LYS A 653 -7.46 12.33 -0.16
CA LYS A 653 -8.19 11.73 0.97
C LYS A 653 -8.02 10.22 1.08
N ALA A 654 -7.16 9.64 0.29
CA ALA A 654 -6.90 8.21 0.37
C ALA A 654 -6.14 7.87 1.66
N GLU A 655 -6.44 6.72 2.21
CA GLU A 655 -5.65 6.08 3.25
C GLU A 655 -4.69 5.10 2.61
N LEU A 656 -3.45 5.13 3.05
CA LEU A 656 -2.41 4.22 2.59
C LEU A 656 -2.00 3.31 3.74
N ARG A 657 -2.12 2.00 3.55
CA ARG A 657 -1.55 0.99 4.43
C ARG A 657 -0.50 0.19 3.66
N LEU A 658 0.73 0.21 4.16
CA LEU A 658 1.90 -0.41 3.54
C LEU A 658 2.57 -1.33 4.56
N ASP A 659 2.49 -2.64 4.33
CA ASP A 659 3.06 -3.65 5.19
C ASP A 659 4.21 -4.37 4.47
N SER A 660 5.37 -4.51 5.10
CA SER A 660 6.53 -5.19 4.50
C SER A 660 7.21 -6.11 5.52
N THR A 661 7.59 -7.31 5.09
CA THR A 661 8.44 -8.19 5.93
C THR A 661 9.91 -7.76 5.95
N GLY A 662 10.29 -6.78 5.13
CA GLY A 662 11.58 -6.09 5.08
C GLY A 662 11.50 -4.63 5.48
N GLY A 663 12.19 -3.75 4.76
CA GLY A 663 12.12 -2.29 4.87
C GLY A 663 11.13 -1.67 3.88
N ILE A 664 10.80 -0.39 4.09
CA ILE A 664 9.96 0.42 3.18
C ILE A 664 10.70 1.69 2.80
N THR A 665 10.82 1.94 1.50
CA THR A 665 11.44 3.17 0.96
C THR A 665 10.56 3.77 -0.14
N SER A 666 10.60 5.10 -0.30
CA SER A 666 9.88 5.78 -1.38
C SER A 666 10.76 6.76 -2.15
N ASP A 667 10.70 6.68 -3.49
CA ASP A 667 11.35 7.67 -4.38
C ASP A 667 10.46 8.90 -4.61
N SER A 668 9.16 8.77 -4.44
CA SER A 668 8.16 9.84 -4.60
C SER A 668 7.54 10.25 -3.28
N VAL A 669 6.86 11.38 -3.29
CA VAL A 669 6.07 11.85 -2.14
C VAL A 669 4.78 11.03 -2.05
N LEU A 670 4.55 10.38 -0.92
CA LEU A 670 3.32 9.64 -0.63
C LEU A 670 2.27 10.64 -0.13
N GLY A 671 1.22 10.86 -0.91
CA GLY A 671 0.10 11.74 -0.55
C GLY A 671 -1.04 10.96 0.09
N GLY A 672 -1.97 11.65 0.77
CA GLY A 672 -3.17 11.04 1.34
C GLY A 672 -3.59 11.67 2.65
N SER A 673 -4.68 11.16 3.25
CA SER A 673 -5.12 11.60 4.57
C SER A 673 -4.33 10.91 5.70
N HIS A 674 -4.02 9.63 5.54
CA HIS A 674 -3.26 8.88 6.54
C HIS A 674 -2.34 7.84 5.88
N LEU A 675 -1.14 7.70 6.45
CA LEU A 675 -0.20 6.65 6.10
C LEU A 675 0.01 5.73 7.31
N GLU A 676 -0.36 4.46 7.17
CA GLU A 676 0.08 3.40 8.07
C GLU A 676 1.18 2.59 7.36
N ALA A 677 2.40 2.55 7.91
CA ALA A 677 3.53 1.89 7.27
C ALA A 677 4.29 0.98 8.24
N ASN A 678 4.36 -0.32 7.95
CA ASN A 678 4.95 -1.33 8.82
C ASN A 678 6.11 -2.06 8.13
N ALA A 679 7.34 -1.69 8.48
CA ALA A 679 8.60 -2.28 7.99
C ALA A 679 9.11 -3.31 9.01
N LEU A 680 8.54 -4.54 9.01
CA LEU A 680 8.70 -5.54 10.07
C LEU A 680 10.12 -6.12 10.17
N GLY A 681 10.94 -6.03 9.12
CA GLY A 681 12.30 -6.57 9.10
C GLY A 681 13.39 -5.54 8.79
N GLY A 682 13.04 -4.26 8.60
CA GLY A 682 13.97 -3.22 8.18
C GLY A 682 13.61 -1.83 8.68
N SER A 683 14.03 -0.82 7.92
CA SER A 683 13.77 0.59 8.19
C SER A 683 12.63 1.13 7.33
N LEU A 684 11.96 2.17 7.82
CA LEU A 684 11.00 2.99 7.07
C LEU A 684 11.67 4.33 6.70
N ASP A 685 11.80 4.62 5.41
CA ASP A 685 12.35 5.90 4.90
C ASP A 685 11.45 6.45 3.79
N VAL A 686 10.63 7.45 4.12
CA VAL A 686 9.58 7.95 3.24
C VAL A 686 9.50 9.48 3.21
N GLN A 687 9.15 9.99 2.04
CA GLN A 687 8.74 11.37 1.85
C GLN A 687 7.22 11.41 1.73
N THR A 688 6.56 12.29 2.50
CA THR A 688 5.10 12.28 2.61
C THR A 688 4.50 13.69 2.48
N ASP A 689 3.24 13.73 2.09
CA ASP A 689 2.33 14.87 2.20
C ASP A 689 0.97 14.33 2.67
N VAL A 690 0.93 13.90 3.93
CA VAL A 690 -0.23 13.29 4.59
C VAL A 690 -0.63 14.08 5.82
N ASP A 691 -1.91 13.96 6.20
CA ASP A 691 -2.42 14.60 7.42
C ASP A 691 -1.98 13.84 8.69
N GLY A 692 -1.84 12.50 8.60
CA GLY A 692 -1.45 11.66 9.73
C GLY A 692 -0.56 10.49 9.34
N ILE A 693 0.23 10.00 10.31
CA ILE A 693 1.10 8.84 10.13
C ILE A 693 1.08 7.93 11.36
N SER A 694 1.10 6.62 11.10
CA SER A 694 1.31 5.57 12.09
C SER A 694 2.14 4.44 11.48
N GLY A 695 2.69 3.55 12.30
CA GLY A 695 3.38 2.36 11.79
C GLY A 695 4.57 1.92 12.63
N THR A 696 5.23 0.86 12.15
CA THR A 696 6.31 0.17 12.88
C THR A 696 7.51 -0.07 11.97
N ALA A 697 8.72 0.10 12.50
CA ALA A 697 9.93 -0.38 11.84
C ALA A 697 10.80 -1.20 12.79
N ALA A 698 11.40 -2.29 12.29
CA ALA A 698 12.31 -3.09 13.07
C ALA A 698 13.60 -2.33 13.43
N GLU A 699 14.03 -1.39 12.60
CA GLU A 699 15.27 -0.64 12.78
C GLU A 699 15.00 0.84 13.00
N ASN A 700 14.90 1.64 11.95
CA ASN A 700 14.77 3.09 12.01
C ASN A 700 13.56 3.60 11.23
N ILE A 701 13.05 4.75 11.63
CA ILE A 701 12.02 5.49 10.89
C ILE A 701 12.56 6.87 10.52
N THR A 702 12.47 7.21 9.24
CA THR A 702 12.72 8.56 8.72
C THR A 702 11.50 9.01 7.92
N VAL A 703 10.87 10.09 8.38
CA VAL A 703 9.70 10.69 7.73
C VAL A 703 9.97 12.17 7.45
N ASN A 704 9.79 12.57 6.20
CA ASN A 704 9.83 13.97 5.80
C ASN A 704 8.46 14.37 5.23
N ASN A 705 7.59 14.96 6.05
CA ASN A 705 6.26 15.40 5.65
C ASN A 705 6.27 16.85 5.16
N ALA A 706 5.54 17.14 4.09
CA ALA A 706 5.51 18.46 3.49
C ALA A 706 4.70 19.49 4.31
N GLY A 707 3.60 19.09 4.92
CA GLY A 707 2.65 19.91 5.69
C GLY A 707 2.69 19.67 7.20
N ASP A 708 1.52 19.90 7.84
CA ASP A 708 1.26 19.48 9.22
C ASP A 708 1.21 17.95 9.28
N LEU A 709 1.51 17.36 10.43
CA LEU A 709 1.52 15.92 10.61
C LEU A 709 0.97 15.52 11.97
N GLU A 710 -0.10 14.75 11.96
CA GLU A 710 -0.63 14.09 13.15
C GLU A 710 0.14 12.79 13.40
N MET A 711 0.70 12.64 14.59
CA MET A 711 1.46 11.47 15.00
C MET A 711 0.53 10.45 15.65
N GLY A 712 0.25 9.35 14.95
CA GLY A 712 -0.39 8.18 15.53
C GLY A 712 0.61 7.35 16.33
N ASP A 713 0.45 6.01 16.33
CA ASP A 713 1.43 5.10 16.95
C ASP A 713 2.58 4.85 15.96
N LEU A 714 3.75 5.43 16.23
CA LEU A 714 4.95 5.28 15.40
C LEU A 714 6.08 4.63 16.21
N THR A 715 6.44 3.39 15.90
CA THR A 715 7.35 2.59 16.72
C THR A 715 8.58 2.10 15.95
N ALA A 716 9.79 2.32 16.51
CA ALA A 716 11.04 1.74 16.02
C ALA A 716 12.00 1.37 17.15
N ASN A 717 12.80 0.31 16.96
CA ASN A 717 13.82 -0.05 17.94
C ASN A 717 15.02 0.91 17.95
N GLY A 718 15.31 1.56 16.84
CA GLY A 718 16.44 2.46 16.65
C GLY A 718 16.06 3.95 16.67
N LEU A 719 16.45 4.67 15.63
CA LEU A 719 16.17 6.09 15.48
C LEU A 719 14.79 6.31 14.86
N VAL A 720 13.98 7.16 15.47
CA VAL A 720 12.83 7.79 14.81
C VAL A 720 13.19 9.26 14.52
N ASN A 721 13.20 9.63 13.25
CA ASN A 721 13.49 10.98 12.78
C ASN A 721 12.30 11.50 11.96
N VAL A 722 11.55 12.42 12.55
CA VAL A 722 10.37 13.01 11.89
C VAL A 722 10.60 14.49 11.68
N LYS A 723 10.43 14.90 10.43
CA LYS A 723 10.47 16.29 10.02
C LYS A 723 9.17 16.65 9.30
N ALA A 724 8.47 17.65 9.82
CA ALA A 724 7.28 18.23 9.19
C ALA A 724 7.56 19.64 8.65
N GLY A 725 6.93 19.99 7.54
CA GLY A 725 6.91 21.36 7.04
C GLY A 725 6.02 22.29 7.87
N GLY A 726 5.06 21.73 8.63
CA GLY A 726 4.13 22.38 9.53
C GLY A 726 4.25 21.89 10.96
N HIS A 727 3.11 21.81 11.65
CA HIS A 727 3.00 21.32 13.03
C HIS A 727 3.17 19.80 13.12
N LEU A 728 3.73 19.33 14.24
CA LEU A 728 3.65 17.94 14.68
C LEU A 728 2.64 17.85 15.82
N THR A 729 1.51 17.17 15.61
CA THR A 729 0.44 17.07 16.60
C THR A 729 0.27 15.63 17.10
N ALA A 730 -0.28 15.47 18.30
CA ALA A 730 -0.57 14.15 18.85
C ALA A 730 -1.89 13.62 18.30
N GLY A 731 -1.86 12.44 17.71
CA GLY A 731 -3.06 11.66 17.37
C GLY A 731 -3.56 10.89 18.59
N THR A 732 -4.76 10.34 18.46
CA THR A 732 -5.35 9.54 19.54
C THR A 732 -4.68 8.17 19.61
N VAL A 733 -4.10 7.86 20.76
CA VAL A 733 -3.53 6.55 21.08
C VAL A 733 -4.22 5.94 22.32
N PRO A 734 -4.18 4.61 22.52
CA PRO A 734 -4.73 4.00 23.73
C PRO A 734 -4.09 4.56 25.01
N GLU A 735 -4.88 4.64 26.08
CA GLU A 735 -4.37 5.14 27.37
C GLU A 735 -3.17 4.32 27.87
N GLY A 736 -2.07 5.01 28.13
CA GLY A 736 -0.82 4.41 28.58
C GLY A 736 0.11 3.90 27.48
N THR A 737 -0.23 4.13 26.21
CA THR A 737 0.66 3.92 25.06
C THR A 737 1.23 5.25 24.55
N ALA A 738 2.25 5.18 23.69
CA ALA A 738 2.93 6.35 23.14
C ALA A 738 2.50 6.65 21.72
N ASN A 739 2.51 7.92 21.32
CA ASN A 739 2.46 8.30 19.91
C ASN A 739 3.76 7.90 19.18
N ILE A 740 4.90 7.94 19.90
CA ILE A 740 6.19 7.55 19.32
C ILE A 740 6.96 6.70 20.31
N THR A 741 7.41 5.53 19.86
CA THR A 741 8.34 4.65 20.60
C THR A 741 9.64 4.52 19.82
N ALA A 742 10.78 4.87 20.47
CA ALA A 742 12.09 4.87 19.79
C ALA A 742 13.24 4.62 20.77
N GLY A 743 14.36 4.09 20.27
CA GLY A 743 15.63 4.15 21.04
C GLY A 743 16.15 5.59 21.09
N THR A 744 16.11 6.30 19.96
CA THR A 744 16.46 7.72 19.85
C THR A 744 15.40 8.44 19.04
N LEU A 745 14.98 9.63 19.48
CA LEU A 745 13.94 10.42 18.82
C LEU A 745 14.46 11.77 18.37
N HIS A 746 14.27 12.08 17.11
CA HIS A 746 14.50 13.40 16.53
C HIS A 746 13.20 13.95 15.94
N LEU A 747 12.74 15.10 16.43
CA LEU A 747 11.54 15.79 15.96
C LEU A 747 11.90 17.18 15.45
N THR A 748 11.40 17.56 14.28
CA THR A 748 11.57 18.91 13.75
C THR A 748 10.25 19.38 13.14
N ALA A 749 9.66 20.40 13.72
CA ALA A 749 8.52 21.11 13.15
C ALA A 749 8.98 22.23 12.19
N GLY A 750 8.10 22.65 11.31
CA GLY A 750 8.36 23.73 10.36
C GLY A 750 8.64 25.08 11.02
N THR A 751 9.14 26.03 10.24
CA THR A 751 9.40 27.37 10.75
C THR A 751 8.10 28.04 11.20
N GLY A 752 8.01 28.39 12.46
CA GLY A 752 6.79 28.98 13.05
C GLY A 752 5.78 27.96 13.57
N SER A 753 6.14 26.67 13.58
CA SER A 753 5.26 25.56 13.95
C SER A 753 5.70 24.86 15.25
N SER A 754 4.78 24.13 15.87
CA SER A 754 4.94 23.54 17.20
C SER A 754 4.97 22.01 17.15
N ILE A 755 5.49 21.39 18.21
CA ILE A 755 5.45 19.95 18.47
C ILE A 755 4.53 19.74 19.66
N GLY A 756 3.45 18.96 19.48
CA GLY A 756 2.37 18.82 20.45
C GLY A 756 1.55 20.10 20.59
N GLN A 757 0.62 20.09 21.54
CA GLN A 757 -0.24 21.22 21.90
C GLN A 757 -0.39 21.29 23.42
N GLU A 758 -0.70 22.47 23.99
CA GLU A 758 -0.81 22.69 25.46
C GLU A 758 -1.84 21.74 26.14
N GLU A 759 -2.92 21.37 25.44
CA GLU A 759 -3.93 20.46 25.97
C GLU A 759 -3.74 19.00 25.49
N HIS A 760 -2.81 18.76 24.57
CA HIS A 760 -2.55 17.44 23.95
C HIS A 760 -1.04 17.32 23.66
N HIS A 761 -0.29 16.94 24.67
CA HIS A 761 1.13 16.67 24.54
C HIS A 761 1.36 15.45 23.65
N LEU A 762 2.46 15.44 22.92
CA LEU A 762 2.91 14.27 22.17
C LEU A 762 3.51 13.28 23.15
N VAL A 763 2.86 12.12 23.30
CA VAL A 763 3.29 11.07 24.23
C VAL A 763 4.40 10.23 23.59
N VAL A 764 5.54 10.11 24.25
CA VAL A 764 6.72 9.43 23.68
C VAL A 764 7.33 8.43 24.67
N ASP A 765 7.79 7.32 24.14
CA ASP A 765 8.59 6.30 24.84
C ASP A 765 9.95 6.21 24.16
N THR A 766 10.95 6.92 24.70
CA THR A 766 12.28 6.97 24.09
C THR A 766 13.37 7.04 25.13
N ASP A 767 14.55 6.50 24.84
CA ASP A 767 15.72 6.62 25.70
C ASP A 767 16.41 7.97 25.52
N ARG A 768 16.36 8.56 24.33
CA ARG A 768 17.03 9.83 23.99
C ARG A 768 16.15 10.69 23.08
N VAL A 769 16.17 12.01 23.29
CA VAL A 769 15.35 12.94 22.49
C VAL A 769 16.12 14.17 22.05
N SER A 770 15.84 14.57 20.80
CA SER A 770 16.08 15.92 20.26
C SER A 770 14.80 16.44 19.62
N ALA A 771 14.39 17.67 19.94
CA ALA A 771 13.16 18.25 19.42
C ALA A 771 13.36 19.74 19.08
N LYS A 772 12.77 20.18 17.99
CA LYS A 772 12.83 21.59 17.56
C LYS A 772 11.50 22.06 17.02
N GLY A 773 10.91 23.06 17.67
CA GLY A 773 9.66 23.71 17.27
C GLY A 773 9.58 25.12 17.87
N VAL A 774 8.50 25.86 17.58
CA VAL A 774 8.23 27.13 18.29
C VAL A 774 7.75 26.85 19.71
N GLU A 775 6.83 25.93 19.85
CA GLU A 775 6.40 25.38 21.12
C GLU A 775 6.63 23.88 21.11
N VAL A 776 7.02 23.30 22.23
CA VAL A 776 7.32 21.87 22.34
C VAL A 776 6.63 21.33 23.60
N TYR A 777 5.69 20.42 23.40
CA TYR A 777 4.87 19.78 24.43
C TYR A 777 5.03 18.26 24.32
N LEU A 778 5.74 17.66 25.29
CA LEU A 778 6.14 16.25 25.28
C LEU A 778 5.86 15.57 26.61
N ASP A 779 5.21 14.38 26.57
CA ASP A 779 5.04 13.48 27.69
C ASP A 779 5.88 12.23 27.51
N PHE A 780 6.78 11.94 28.43
CA PHE A 780 7.63 10.75 28.39
C PHE A 780 7.11 9.68 29.33
N LEU A 781 6.93 8.46 28.81
CA LEU A 781 6.43 7.32 29.60
C LEU A 781 7.46 6.69 30.52
N LYS A 782 8.75 7.01 30.35
CA LYS A 782 9.87 6.45 31.12
C LYS A 782 10.99 7.48 31.32
N ASP A 783 12.11 7.03 31.92
CA ASP A 783 13.35 7.81 31.99
C ASP A 783 13.79 8.25 30.58
N VAL A 784 14.22 9.50 30.45
CA VAL A 784 14.66 10.04 29.15
C VAL A 784 15.98 10.81 29.29
N ILE A 785 16.85 10.70 28.30
CA ILE A 785 18.05 11.52 28.14
C ILE A 785 17.73 12.62 27.12
N ILE A 786 17.83 13.87 27.56
CA ILE A 786 17.64 15.02 26.66
C ILE A 786 18.97 15.37 26.01
N ASP A 787 19.06 15.23 24.69
CA ASP A 787 20.18 15.69 23.90
C ASP A 787 20.04 17.16 23.55
N HIS A 788 18.93 17.55 22.89
CA HIS A 788 18.68 18.95 22.61
C HIS A 788 17.18 19.20 22.35
N ILE A 789 16.55 20.06 23.15
CA ILE A 789 15.19 20.55 22.90
C ILE A 789 15.23 22.07 22.72
N GLN A 790 14.64 22.56 21.64
CA GLN A 790 14.60 23.97 21.29
C GLN A 790 13.17 24.45 21.02
N GLY A 791 12.72 25.50 21.73
CA GLY A 791 11.42 26.16 21.49
C GLY A 791 11.34 27.53 22.21
N ASP A 792 10.32 28.34 21.85
CA ASP A 792 10.01 29.55 22.63
C ASP A 792 9.31 29.17 23.94
N ARG A 793 8.43 28.16 23.91
CA ARG A 793 7.85 27.50 25.07
C ARG A 793 8.17 26.00 25.01
N VAL A 794 8.65 25.46 26.11
CA VAL A 794 8.93 24.04 26.27
C VAL A 794 8.22 23.54 27.52
N ASP A 795 7.41 22.50 27.38
CA ASP A 795 6.61 21.88 28.41
C ASP A 795 6.77 20.36 28.33
N ILE A 796 7.27 19.77 29.40
CA ILE A 796 7.73 18.39 29.42
C ILE A 796 7.25 17.69 30.69
N ASP A 797 6.51 16.61 30.50
CA ASP A 797 6.14 15.69 31.57
C ASP A 797 6.90 14.36 31.44
N VAL A 798 7.49 13.87 32.54
CA VAL A 798 8.28 12.62 32.51
C VAL A 798 7.83 11.66 33.59
N ASN A 799 7.33 10.50 33.17
CA ASN A 799 6.99 9.39 34.09
C ASN A 799 8.24 8.61 34.50
N GLY A 800 9.30 9.32 34.84
CA GLY A 800 10.60 8.77 35.20
C GLY A 800 11.56 9.89 35.57
N GLY A 801 12.86 9.67 35.37
CA GLY A 801 13.91 10.65 35.54
C GLY A 801 14.35 11.30 34.24
N VAL A 802 14.99 12.46 34.33
CA VAL A 802 15.52 13.22 33.20
C VAL A 802 17.04 13.21 33.26
N GLY A 803 17.68 12.58 32.28
CA GLY A 803 19.12 12.56 32.08
C GLY A 803 19.61 13.66 31.17
N ALA A 804 20.89 14.04 31.30
CA ALA A 804 21.56 14.99 30.41
C ALA A 804 22.42 14.26 29.37
N GLY A 805 22.28 14.60 28.08
CA GLY A 805 23.06 14.04 26.98
C GLY A 805 24.54 14.40 27.06
N ASP A 806 25.41 13.60 26.44
CA ASP A 806 26.84 13.81 26.44
C ASP A 806 27.31 14.76 25.32
N GLY A 807 28.22 15.67 25.65
CA GLY A 807 28.94 16.46 24.63
C GLY A 807 28.14 17.64 24.04
N VAL A 808 26.94 17.89 24.51
CA VAL A 808 26.13 19.04 24.07
C VAL A 808 26.29 20.23 25.04
N PRO A 809 26.37 21.46 24.51
CA PRO A 809 26.55 22.65 25.35
C PRO A 809 25.25 23.00 26.09
N GLU A 810 24.11 22.70 25.55
CA GLU A 810 22.78 23.03 26.04
C GLU A 810 21.80 21.92 25.73
N HIS A 811 21.10 21.41 26.75
CA HIS A 811 20.09 20.34 26.60
C HIS A 811 18.71 20.92 26.28
N ILE A 812 18.35 22.08 26.89
CA ILE A 812 17.09 22.77 26.61
C ILE A 812 17.37 24.24 26.35
N THR A 813 16.92 24.72 25.20
CA THR A 813 16.92 26.15 24.85
C THR A 813 15.48 26.61 24.69
N ALA A 814 14.98 27.46 25.58
CA ALA A 814 13.59 27.88 25.58
C ALA A 814 13.43 29.36 26.00
N GLY A 815 12.33 29.97 25.60
CA GLY A 815 11.89 31.24 26.17
C GLY A 815 11.34 31.06 27.56
N THR A 816 10.47 30.03 27.75
CA THR A 816 9.92 29.56 29.03
C THR A 816 10.01 28.03 29.11
N LEU A 817 10.15 27.48 30.31
CA LEU A 817 10.27 26.04 30.55
C LEU A 817 9.33 25.60 31.67
N GLU A 818 8.56 24.56 31.39
CA GLU A 818 7.86 23.74 32.38
C GLU A 818 8.40 22.31 32.27
N LEU A 819 8.83 21.72 33.38
CA LEU A 819 9.41 20.36 33.41
C LEU A 819 8.97 19.65 34.68
N ASP A 820 8.09 18.70 34.52
CA ASP A 820 7.62 17.85 35.60
C ASP A 820 8.17 16.42 35.46
N ALA A 821 8.71 15.86 36.51
CA ALA A 821 9.25 14.51 36.49
C ALA A 821 8.87 13.74 37.79
N LEU A 822 8.76 12.43 37.67
CA LEU A 822 8.62 11.58 38.87
C LEU A 822 9.95 11.32 39.54
N GLY A 823 11.03 11.13 38.78
CA GLY A 823 12.37 10.79 39.25
C GLY A 823 13.35 11.94 39.31
N ASP A 824 14.65 11.64 39.34
CA ASP A 824 15.71 12.64 39.34
C ASP A 824 15.77 13.45 38.05
N ILE A 825 16.01 14.75 38.13
CA ILE A 825 16.28 15.65 37.00
C ILE A 825 17.76 16.00 36.99
N GLY A 826 18.50 15.49 36.00
CA GLY A 826 19.94 15.56 35.93
C GLY A 826 20.62 14.73 37.03
N SER A 827 21.90 14.95 37.22
CA SER A 827 22.66 14.37 38.37
C SER A 827 23.76 15.35 38.82
N GLU A 828 24.32 15.10 40.00
CA GLU A 828 25.41 15.92 40.53
C GLU A 828 26.62 16.01 39.57
N LYS A 829 26.92 14.89 38.85
CA LYS A 829 28.02 14.82 37.89
C LYS A 829 27.65 15.33 36.52
N ARG A 830 26.34 15.26 36.17
CA ARG A 830 25.77 15.66 34.86
C ARG A 830 24.48 16.42 35.08
N PRO A 831 24.55 17.69 35.46
CA PRO A 831 23.36 18.52 35.60
C PRO A 831 22.73 18.76 34.19
N LEU A 832 21.41 18.88 34.17
CA LEU A 832 20.69 19.31 32.96
C LEU A 832 21.05 20.78 32.66
N ILE A 833 21.66 21.04 31.53
CA ILE A 833 22.07 22.39 31.10
C ILE A 833 20.95 23.03 30.32
N ILE A 834 20.40 24.14 30.81
CA ILE A 834 19.32 24.87 30.15
C ILE A 834 19.76 26.28 29.80
N ARG A 835 19.16 26.85 28.73
CA ARG A 835 19.26 28.27 28.35
C ARG A 835 17.84 28.83 28.29
N VAL A 836 17.35 29.34 29.38
CA VAL A 836 15.98 29.90 29.50
C VAL A 836 16.02 31.28 30.10
N PRO A 837 15.65 32.34 29.34
CA PRO A 837 15.60 33.71 29.82
C PRO A 837 14.32 34.05 30.60
N GLY A 838 13.23 33.35 30.37
CA GLY A 838 11.94 33.60 30.97
C GLY A 838 11.63 32.76 32.21
N ASP A 839 10.38 32.44 32.40
CA ASP A 839 9.93 31.67 33.54
C ASP A 839 10.39 30.20 33.43
N VAL A 840 10.85 29.62 34.56
CA VAL A 840 11.27 28.22 34.67
C VAL A 840 10.50 27.59 35.83
N HIS A 841 9.74 26.56 35.49
CA HIS A 841 9.02 25.70 36.43
C HIS A 841 9.62 24.30 36.33
N ILE A 842 10.15 23.78 37.42
CA ILE A 842 10.76 22.44 37.46
C ILE A 842 10.25 21.73 38.69
N ASN A 843 9.70 20.55 38.51
CA ASN A 843 9.17 19.74 39.59
C ASN A 843 9.71 18.30 39.50
N SER A 844 10.14 17.77 40.65
CA SER A 844 10.46 16.35 40.75
C SER A 844 9.72 15.78 41.96
N ARG A 845 8.79 14.84 41.70
CA ARG A 845 7.92 14.33 42.73
C ARG A 845 8.62 13.42 43.75
N PHE A 846 9.57 12.60 43.31
CA PHE A 846 10.26 11.61 44.18
C PHE A 846 11.78 11.69 44.06
N GLY A 847 12.32 12.57 43.23
CA GLY A 847 13.73 12.65 42.91
C GLY A 847 14.41 13.96 43.32
N SER A 848 15.67 14.08 42.96
CA SER A 848 16.52 15.25 43.17
C SER A 848 16.60 16.07 41.87
N ILE A 849 16.83 17.36 41.99
CA ILE A 849 16.96 18.29 40.87
C ILE A 849 18.37 18.83 40.76
N PHE A 850 19.04 18.56 39.64
CA PHE A 850 20.37 19.05 39.28
C PHE A 850 20.31 19.74 37.93
N VAL A 851 20.09 21.06 37.94
CA VAL A 851 19.87 21.86 36.72
C VAL A 851 20.85 23.03 36.69
N ARG A 852 21.38 23.37 35.52
CA ARG A 852 22.27 24.51 35.30
C ARG A 852 21.69 25.38 34.21
N ASN A 853 21.24 26.58 34.54
CA ASN A 853 20.83 27.59 33.55
C ASN A 853 22.04 28.47 33.17
N ILE A 854 22.43 28.40 31.90
CA ILE A 854 23.57 29.15 31.36
C ILE A 854 23.18 30.52 30.76
N TYR A 855 21.90 30.91 30.90
CA TYR A 855 21.50 32.24 30.47
C TYR A 855 22.16 33.30 31.39
N SER A 856 23.14 34.02 30.89
CA SER A 856 23.99 34.88 31.67
C SER A 856 23.50 36.34 31.79
N VAL A 857 22.19 36.57 31.59
CA VAL A 857 21.66 37.93 31.74
C VAL A 857 21.24 38.17 33.16
N ALA A 858 21.93 39.02 33.80
CA ALA A 858 21.44 39.60 34.99
C ALA A 858 19.95 39.96 34.83
N MET A 859 19.10 39.32 35.59
CA MET A 859 17.81 39.84 36.02
C MET A 859 16.51 39.46 35.33
N GLN A 860 16.42 38.47 34.47
CA GLN A 860 15.08 38.09 33.95
C GLN A 860 14.69 36.59 34.05
N ALA A 861 15.57 35.70 34.52
CA ALA A 861 15.13 34.35 34.79
C ALA A 861 14.18 34.31 36.00
N ARG A 862 12.91 34.09 35.76
CA ARG A 862 11.87 33.93 36.78
C ARG A 862 11.65 32.47 37.03
N PHE A 863 12.10 31.93 38.16
CA PHE A 863 11.71 30.58 38.56
C PHE A 863 10.35 30.65 39.27
N GLY A 864 9.37 30.00 38.67
CA GLY A 864 8.03 29.92 39.19
C GLY A 864 7.94 29.00 40.40
N ASN A 865 8.13 27.72 40.20
CA ASN A 865 8.13 26.72 41.26
C ASN A 865 9.26 25.72 41.00
N ILE A 866 10.02 25.40 42.07
CA ILE A 866 10.94 24.27 42.07
C ILE A 866 10.61 23.45 43.31
N VAL A 867 10.10 22.25 43.10
CA VAL A 867 9.67 21.35 44.18
C VAL A 867 10.46 20.05 44.07
N SER A 868 11.15 19.68 45.15
CA SER A 868 11.89 18.41 45.25
C SER A 868 11.72 17.82 46.62
N ASP A 869 11.42 16.54 46.69
CA ASP A 869 11.30 15.78 47.94
C ASP A 869 12.65 15.36 48.52
N ARG A 870 13.75 15.53 47.76
CA ARG A 870 15.09 15.12 48.17
C ARG A 870 16.11 16.25 48.06
N ASP A 871 17.31 15.97 47.58
CA ASP A 871 18.38 16.95 47.41
C ASP A 871 18.10 17.91 46.26
N PHE A 872 18.08 19.17 46.56
CA PHE A 872 17.95 20.24 45.58
C PHE A 872 19.32 20.88 45.35
N ARG A 873 19.83 20.73 44.10
CA ARG A 873 21.06 21.42 43.65
C ARG A 873 20.82 22.02 42.29
N PHE A 874 20.52 23.28 42.30
CA PHE A 874 20.38 24.08 41.14
C PHE A 874 21.62 24.93 40.92
N MET A 875 22.20 24.94 39.73
CA MET A 875 23.42 25.66 39.42
C MET A 875 23.19 26.60 38.21
N PRO A 876 22.64 27.79 38.35
CA PRO A 876 22.58 28.73 37.26
C PRO A 876 23.83 29.59 37.17
N TYR A 877 24.03 30.07 35.99
CA TYR A 877 24.75 31.31 35.75
C TYR A 877 23.70 32.42 35.78
N GLY A 878 23.34 32.89 37.00
CA GLY A 878 22.36 33.94 37.17
C GLY A 878 21.48 33.87 38.39
N PHE A 879 20.44 34.62 38.38
CA PHE A 879 19.56 34.82 39.51
C PHE A 879 18.22 34.10 39.31
N ALA A 880 17.72 33.48 40.34
CA ALA A 880 16.44 32.81 40.31
C ALA A 880 15.49 33.35 41.38
N ARG A 881 14.20 33.42 41.03
CA ARG A 881 13.13 33.77 41.99
C ARG A 881 12.61 32.49 42.63
N LEU A 882 12.77 32.42 43.96
CA LEU A 882 12.21 31.32 44.77
C LEU A 882 10.95 31.80 45.47
N ARG A 883 9.89 31.03 45.42
CA ARG A 883 8.75 31.21 46.29
C ARG A 883 9.04 30.49 47.61
N PRO A 884 8.65 31.08 48.79
CA PRO A 884 8.93 30.47 50.10
C PRO A 884 8.36 29.06 50.22
N GLU A 885 7.26 28.74 49.52
CA GLU A 885 6.62 27.43 49.53
C GLU A 885 7.52 26.31 48.98
N THR A 886 8.42 26.66 48.06
CA THR A 886 9.35 25.72 47.41
C THR A 886 10.39 25.13 48.37
N LEU A 887 10.65 25.78 49.49
CA LEU A 887 11.63 25.39 50.48
C LEU A 887 10.98 24.75 51.75
N ALA A 888 9.66 24.58 51.72
CA ALA A 888 8.90 23.97 52.79
C ALA A 888 9.18 22.46 52.89
N GLY A 889 9.89 22.03 53.88
CA GLY A 889 10.24 20.61 54.13
C GLY A 889 11.72 20.36 54.39
N GLU A 890 12.64 21.23 53.94
CA GLU A 890 14.07 21.10 54.19
C GLU A 890 14.49 21.78 55.51
N THR A 891 15.31 21.11 56.24
CA THR A 891 15.92 21.67 57.44
C THR A 891 17.14 22.49 57.02
N LEU A 892 16.91 23.73 56.62
CA LEU A 892 17.96 24.63 56.16
C LEU A 892 18.34 25.58 57.28
N THR A 893 19.64 25.77 57.52
CA THR A 893 20.13 26.79 58.43
C THR A 893 20.39 28.04 57.63
N LEU A 894 19.52 29.05 57.74
CA LEU A 894 19.64 30.32 57.04
C LEU A 894 20.39 31.29 57.93
N LYS A 895 21.36 31.99 57.38
CA LYS A 895 22.01 33.12 57.97
C LYS A 895 21.51 34.44 57.33
N GLU A 896 20.76 35.22 58.06
CA GLU A 896 20.36 36.58 57.63
C GLU A 896 21.45 37.55 57.95
N VAL A 897 21.89 38.30 56.94
CA VAL A 897 22.90 39.37 57.14
C VAL A 897 22.24 40.75 57.03
N TRP A 898 22.14 41.49 58.07
CA TRP A 898 21.63 42.85 58.10
C TRP A 898 22.81 43.81 58.43
N GLY A 899 23.35 44.46 57.43
CA GLY A 899 24.47 45.35 57.62
C GLY A 899 25.69 44.63 58.27
N THR A 900 26.05 44.99 59.48
CA THR A 900 27.15 44.32 60.22
C THR A 900 26.69 43.15 61.13
N ARG A 901 25.42 42.82 61.18
CA ARG A 901 24.87 41.76 62.02
C ARG A 901 24.44 40.54 61.19
N SER A 902 24.89 39.35 61.54
CA SER A 902 24.41 38.10 61.02
C SER A 902 23.39 37.46 61.94
N VAL A 903 22.22 37.10 61.46
CA VAL A 903 21.17 36.35 62.18
C VAL A 903 21.02 35.02 61.54
N THR A 904 21.11 33.93 62.28
CA THR A 904 20.85 32.53 61.80
C THR A 904 19.35 32.28 61.90
N ILE A 905 18.70 32.00 60.75
CA ILE A 905 17.30 31.66 60.66
C ILE A 905 17.23 30.18 60.33
N THR A 906 16.43 29.35 61.06
CA THR A 906 16.15 27.98 60.75
C THR A 906 14.94 27.86 59.86
N GLY A 907 14.85 26.87 59.02
CA GLY A 907 13.86 26.66 57.92
C GLY A 907 12.37 26.89 58.29
N GLN A 908 12.00 26.73 59.54
CA GLN A 908 10.62 27.01 59.99
C GLN A 908 10.22 28.51 59.96
N ARG A 909 11.19 29.38 59.73
CA ARG A 909 10.93 30.86 59.73
C ARG A 909 10.91 31.44 58.30
N LEU A 910 11.11 30.67 57.29
CA LEU A 910 10.98 31.13 55.87
C LEU A 910 9.58 31.66 55.56
N GLU A 911 8.54 31.13 56.20
CA GLU A 911 7.13 31.58 56.07
C GLU A 911 6.95 33.01 56.64
N GLU A 912 7.85 33.51 57.47
CA GLU A 912 7.81 34.87 58.00
C GLU A 912 8.49 35.88 57.09
N ILE A 913 9.16 35.49 56.03
CA ILE A 913 9.83 36.38 55.08
C ILE A 913 8.83 36.96 54.11
N GLN A 914 8.53 38.24 54.30
CA GLN A 914 7.65 38.93 53.38
C GLN A 914 8.40 39.46 52.13
N GLY A 915 7.98 39.12 50.96
CA GLY A 915 8.51 39.58 49.70
C GLY A 915 9.29 38.54 48.93
N ASP A 916 9.58 38.84 47.68
CA ASP A 916 10.27 37.93 46.79
C ASP A 916 11.75 37.74 47.13
N VAL A 917 12.22 36.52 47.17
CA VAL A 917 13.62 36.13 47.41
C VAL A 917 14.31 35.85 46.08
N LEU A 918 15.43 36.56 45.86
CA LEU A 918 16.30 36.25 44.75
C LEU A 918 17.40 35.28 45.16
N TYR A 919 17.40 34.12 44.55
CA TYR A 919 18.38 33.09 44.86
C TYR A 919 19.59 33.15 43.93
N ILE A 920 20.78 33.25 44.51
CA ILE A 920 22.06 33.23 43.78
C ILE A 920 22.88 32.07 44.31
N TRP A 921 23.50 31.33 43.42
CA TRP A 921 24.47 30.37 43.84
C TRP A 921 25.82 30.47 43.15
N ALA A 922 26.86 30.11 43.87
CA ALA A 922 28.20 30.13 43.35
C ALA A 922 28.49 28.89 42.51
N LEU A 923 29.00 29.07 41.31
CA LEU A 923 29.34 28.02 40.36
C LEU A 923 30.76 27.49 40.59
N GLU A 924 30.87 26.19 40.36
CA GLU A 924 32.14 25.53 40.11
C GLU A 924 32.47 25.56 38.61
N ALA A 925 33.70 25.91 38.22
CA ALA A 925 34.05 26.08 36.79
C ALA A 925 34.07 24.76 35.97
N ASP A 926 34.11 23.63 36.66
CA ASP A 926 34.13 22.29 36.05
C ASP A 926 32.92 21.44 36.47
N GLY A 927 31.96 22.00 37.18
CA GLY A 927 30.77 21.32 37.65
C GLY A 927 31.04 20.33 38.81
N ILE A 928 32.24 20.28 39.39
CA ILE A 928 32.61 19.28 40.38
C ILE A 928 33.18 19.88 41.66
N THR A 929 33.85 21.03 41.64
CA THR A 929 34.46 21.65 42.82
C THR A 929 34.35 23.18 42.78
N LEU A 930 33.93 23.79 43.91
CA LEU A 930 33.98 25.25 44.11
C LEU A 930 35.39 25.74 43.89
N THR A 931 35.67 26.37 42.77
CA THR A 931 36.97 26.92 42.50
C THR A 931 37.16 28.21 43.32
N HIS A 932 38.35 28.43 43.79
CA HIS A 932 38.73 29.59 44.63
C HIS A 932 38.45 30.97 44.00
N SER A 933 38.08 31.00 42.72
CA SER A 933 37.79 32.23 41.96
C SER A 933 36.41 32.85 42.24
N LEU A 934 35.46 32.16 42.83
CA LEU A 934 34.13 32.70 43.18
C LEU A 934 33.91 32.95 44.67
N ARG A 935 34.99 33.25 45.44
CA ARG A 935 34.89 33.60 46.85
C ARG A 935 34.28 34.99 47.09
N HIS A 936 34.08 35.76 46.03
CA HIS A 936 33.61 37.13 46.12
C HIS A 936 32.40 37.36 45.23
N LEU A 937 31.32 37.86 45.81
CA LEU A 937 30.14 38.36 45.08
C LEU A 937 30.15 39.89 45.17
N HIS A 938 30.33 40.57 44.04
CA HIS A 938 30.28 42.00 43.96
C HIS A 938 28.88 42.51 43.65
N LEU A 939 28.25 43.21 44.56
CA LEU A 939 26.95 43.86 44.42
C LEU A 939 27.16 45.36 44.39
N ASN A 940 27.11 45.94 43.17
CA ASN A 940 27.19 47.37 43.03
C ASN A 940 25.80 48.00 43.20
N ARG A 941 25.81 49.33 43.42
CA ARG A 941 24.58 50.08 43.68
C ARG A 941 23.55 49.96 42.55
N ALA A 942 23.95 49.93 41.29
CA ALA A 942 23.05 49.81 40.15
C ALA A 942 22.37 48.43 40.16
N THR A 943 23.13 47.34 40.45
CA THR A 943 22.59 45.99 40.54
C THR A 943 21.58 45.87 41.70
N ILE A 944 21.89 46.41 42.87
CA ILE A 944 20.98 46.39 44.03
C ILE A 944 19.71 47.22 43.73
N GLN A 945 19.84 48.39 43.16
CA GLN A 945 18.70 49.24 42.76
C GLN A 945 17.82 48.54 41.68
N SER A 946 18.40 47.86 40.74
CA SER A 946 17.68 47.13 39.73
C SER A 946 16.92 45.94 40.37
N MET A 947 17.53 45.18 41.26
CA MET A 947 16.85 44.07 41.96
C MET A 947 15.68 44.59 42.81
N THR A 948 15.88 45.67 43.55
CA THR A 948 14.83 46.28 44.39
C THR A 948 13.68 46.89 43.56
N SER A 949 14.00 47.47 42.41
CA SER A 949 12.99 47.99 41.49
C SER A 949 12.11 46.91 40.86
N GLN A 950 12.62 45.70 40.77
CA GLN A 950 11.86 44.51 40.28
C GLN A 950 11.07 43.80 41.38
N GLY A 951 11.08 44.31 42.59
CA GLY A 951 10.31 43.80 43.68
C GLY A 951 11.03 42.77 44.56
N TYR A 952 12.33 42.51 44.30
CA TYR A 952 13.12 41.66 45.17
C TYR A 952 13.52 42.41 46.48
N ARG A 953 13.31 41.74 47.61
CA ARG A 953 13.71 42.28 48.92
C ARG A 953 14.84 41.54 49.55
N TRP A 954 15.03 40.26 49.13
CA TRP A 954 15.99 39.35 49.74
C TRP A 954 16.86 38.73 48.64
N LEU A 955 18.12 38.49 48.99
CA LEU A 955 19.11 37.77 48.20
C LEU A 955 19.47 36.51 48.96
N LEU A 956 19.22 35.33 48.39
CA LEU A 956 19.57 34.06 48.96
C LEU A 956 20.66 33.39 48.11
N PHE A 957 21.72 32.93 48.74
CA PHE A 957 22.78 32.15 48.09
C PHE A 957 23.31 31.05 48.98
N ARG A 958 23.87 30.03 48.37
CA ARG A 958 24.40 28.86 49.07
C ARG A 958 25.91 28.96 49.20
N VAL A 959 26.41 28.65 50.41
CA VAL A 959 27.84 28.56 50.72
C VAL A 959 28.03 27.21 51.44
N GLY A 960 28.63 26.25 50.74
CA GLY A 960 28.69 24.88 51.26
C GLY A 960 27.29 24.31 51.60
N ASN A 961 27.09 23.83 52.80
CA ASN A 961 25.79 23.33 53.29
C ASN A 961 24.90 24.39 53.93
N SER A 962 25.26 25.66 53.87
CA SER A 962 24.51 26.76 54.47
C SER A 962 23.89 27.66 53.40
N LEU A 963 22.64 28.08 53.62
CA LEU A 963 22.00 29.13 52.85
C LEU A 963 22.16 30.44 53.59
N VAL A 964 22.55 31.48 52.83
CA VAL A 964 22.77 32.82 53.35
C VAL A 964 21.75 33.76 52.73
N LEU A 965 20.96 34.41 53.58
CA LEU A 965 19.92 35.35 53.17
C LEU A 965 20.36 36.78 53.48
N ILE A 966 20.32 37.70 52.55
CA ILE A 966 20.68 39.07 52.66
C ILE A 966 19.50 39.96 52.32
N HIS A 967 19.22 40.96 53.17
CA HIS A 967 18.18 41.95 52.87
C HIS A 967 18.72 43.04 51.94
N LEU A 968 18.17 43.18 50.77
CA LEU A 968 18.66 44.05 49.70
C LEU A 968 18.54 45.55 50.06
N GLU A 969 17.53 45.96 50.85
CA GLU A 969 17.36 47.32 51.28
C GLU A 969 18.47 47.72 52.30
N ALA A 970 19.06 46.77 53.04
CA ALA A 970 20.18 47.04 53.91
C ALA A 970 21.49 47.35 53.15
N LEU A 971 21.53 47.05 51.86
CA LEU A 971 22.68 47.23 50.98
C LEU A 971 22.49 48.44 50.03
N SER A 972 21.42 49.26 50.19
CA SER A 972 21.01 50.26 49.21
C SER A 972 21.96 51.44 49.03
N ASP A 973 22.87 51.68 49.98
CA ASP A 973 23.66 52.89 50.05
C ASP A 973 25.12 52.72 49.59
N GLY A 974 25.55 51.58 49.10
CA GLY A 974 26.94 51.36 48.75
C GLY A 974 27.20 50.29 47.69
N ASP A 975 28.47 50.11 47.38
CA ASP A 975 29.00 48.96 46.66
C ASP A 975 29.55 47.93 47.62
N TYR A 976 29.10 46.69 47.52
CA TYR A 976 29.45 45.66 48.51
C TYR A 976 30.16 44.47 47.79
N LEU A 977 31.31 44.06 48.36
CA LEU A 977 32.01 42.88 48.02
C LEU A 977 31.72 41.83 49.11
N ILE A 978 30.94 40.85 48.83
CA ILE A 978 30.62 39.79 49.77
C ILE A 978 31.64 38.66 49.58
N THR A 979 32.47 38.43 50.62
CA THR A 979 33.42 37.30 50.58
C THR A 979 32.76 36.06 51.14
N LEU A 980 32.77 35.02 50.39
CA LEU A 980 32.20 33.73 50.74
C LEU A 980 33.34 32.83 51.30
N ASP A 981 33.37 32.59 52.57
CA ASP A 981 34.36 31.70 53.22
C ASP A 981 33.69 30.37 53.62
N PRO A 982 33.97 29.25 52.98
CA PRO A 982 33.36 27.99 53.28
C PRO A 982 33.83 27.38 54.60
N GLU A 983 34.96 27.79 55.14
CA GLU A 983 35.52 27.25 56.39
C GLU A 983 35.11 28.06 57.63
N ASN A 984 34.90 29.37 57.47
CA ASN A 984 34.39 30.21 58.55
C ASN A 984 32.95 30.61 58.32
N GLN A 985 32.04 30.14 59.10
CA GLN A 985 30.60 30.41 58.97
C GLN A 985 30.20 31.89 59.25
N GLU A 986 31.16 32.82 59.36
CA GLU A 986 30.94 34.24 59.40
C GLU A 986 31.37 34.93 58.14
N ILE A 987 30.46 35.65 57.47
CA ILE A 987 30.71 36.41 56.28
C ILE A 987 30.96 37.89 56.69
N PRO A 988 32.21 38.37 56.62
CA PRO A 988 32.44 39.81 56.83
C PRO A 988 32.00 40.56 55.57
N LEU A 989 31.17 41.59 55.75
CA LEU A 989 30.90 42.61 54.74
C LEU A 989 32.07 43.64 54.85
N SER A 990 32.99 43.65 53.86
CA SER A 990 34.02 44.68 53.78
C SER A 990 33.65 45.73 52.77
N ALA A 991 33.73 46.97 53.14
CA ALA A 991 33.42 48.15 52.34
C ALA A 991 34.63 48.76 51.61
N GLU A 992 35.72 48.00 51.42
CA GLU A 992 36.93 48.56 50.77
C GLU A 992 37.14 47.97 49.38
N LEU A 993 36.85 48.73 48.34
CA LEU A 993 37.13 48.50 46.93
C LEU A 993 38.53 48.93 46.57
N ASN A 994 39.48 48.00 46.41
CA ASN A 994 40.80 48.31 45.90
C ASN A 994 41.24 47.38 44.72
N GLU A 995 40.34 46.58 44.13
CA GLU A 995 40.66 45.85 42.89
C GLU A 995 39.63 46.15 41.83
N PRO A 996 40.00 46.10 40.50
CA PRO A 996 39.12 46.46 39.41
C PRO A 996 37.93 45.51 39.42
N PRO A 997 36.69 45.99 39.22
CA PRO A 997 35.49 45.21 39.24
C PRO A 997 35.53 44.15 38.18
N LEU A 998 35.11 42.92 38.50
CA LEU A 998 34.64 41.95 37.51
C LEU A 998 33.46 42.64 36.81
N THR A 999 33.74 43.25 35.68
CA THR A 999 32.76 43.94 34.85
C THR A 999 31.65 42.99 34.46
N VAL A 1000 30.46 43.24 34.92
CA VAL A 1000 29.22 42.76 34.30
C VAL A 1000 29.27 43.32 32.88
N PRO A 1001 29.07 42.52 31.83
CA PRO A 1001 29.11 43.02 30.46
C PRO A 1001 28.13 44.17 30.27
N SER A 1002 28.58 45.27 29.69
CA SER A 1002 27.77 46.43 29.40
C SER A 1002 26.65 46.10 28.39
N GLU A 1003 25.56 46.84 28.40
CA GLU A 1003 24.41 46.69 27.47
C GLU A 1003 24.82 46.64 25.97
N GLU A 1004 26.00 47.15 25.58
CA GLU A 1004 26.50 47.11 24.21
C GLU A 1004 26.92 45.70 23.75
N ILE A 1005 27.37 44.84 24.65
CA ILE A 1005 27.64 43.41 24.33
C ILE A 1005 26.33 42.66 24.16
N PHE A 1006 25.26 43.12 24.79
CA PHE A 1006 23.91 42.57 24.66
C PHE A 1006 23.30 42.83 23.30
N SER A 1007 23.45 44.06 22.77
CA SER A 1007 22.93 44.45 21.45
C SER A 1007 23.62 43.67 20.32
N ALA A 1008 24.91 43.33 20.48
CA ALA A 1008 25.67 42.58 19.49
C ALA A 1008 25.33 41.08 19.47
N ALA A 1009 24.93 40.49 20.61
CA ALA A 1009 24.51 39.08 20.68
C ALA A 1009 23.09 38.85 20.14
N LEU A 1010 22.21 39.86 20.21
CA LEU A 1010 20.84 39.81 19.70
C LEU A 1010 20.74 40.12 18.20
N THR A 1011 21.77 40.69 17.58
CA THR A 1011 21.79 41.06 16.16
C THR A 1011 22.68 40.16 15.29
N ALA A 1012 23.34 39.16 15.87
CA ALA A 1012 24.08 38.17 15.06
C ALA A 1012 23.10 37.22 14.38
N PRO A 1013 23.13 37.13 13.04
CA PRO A 1013 22.25 36.19 12.36
C PRO A 1013 22.57 34.75 12.76
N LEU A 1014 21.53 34.00 13.06
CA LEU A 1014 21.55 32.54 13.26
C LEU A 1014 21.88 31.82 11.95
N ASP A 1015 23.03 32.12 11.34
CA ASP A 1015 23.57 31.33 10.22
C ASP A 1015 24.96 30.86 10.59
N ARG A 1016 25.02 29.61 11.03
CA ARG A 1016 26.13 28.67 10.71
C ARG A 1016 25.84 27.26 11.25
N PRO A 1017 26.41 26.26 10.51
CA PRO A 1017 25.78 25.00 10.10
C PRO A 1017 25.62 23.97 11.20
#